data_279281fe62f14424e5a4e8e707af3584
#
_entry.id   279281fe62f14424e5a4e8e707af3584
#
_cell.length_a   1.000
_cell.length_b   1.000
_cell.length_c   1.000
_cell.angle_alpha   90.00
_cell.angle_beta   90.00
_cell.angle_gamma   90.00
#
_symmetry.space_group_name_H-M   'P 1'
#
loop_
_entity.id
_entity.type
_entity.pdbx_description
1 polymer ?
#
loop_
_entity_poly.entity_id
_entity_poly.type
_entity_poly.pdbx_seq_one_letter_code
_entity_poly.pdbx_strand_id
1 'polypeptide(L)'
;VTSALPAPLIELASGHGVATEFWDWQGNHRQVEESTIRTVLGALGIPAQDDDQVAASLRARREDPWRRVLPTVTVIRSGRSHRLPVHLPVGTDFRARVRLEDSGVLDLEHSRGAVNREVDGAKISELEVLLPGSLPLGWHAVELVVGAGERKGNGDAPTHSMPLVVAPEKLELPEFLRGDGDQGWGVMTQLYAMRSRQSWGTGDLADLADLGAWAAGLGADFVLVNPLHAAEPHPPMEPSPYLPTTRRFANPIYIRVEDVPEVAYLSAAERQLVEWHADDAQRFLDLDFLERDAVWAGKQSALLMVFRQGRSVRRERAFHAFIEREGQGLVDYATWATIFAIHGPDWREWPEELRDPRSEAVEKLRQDRSEQVEFQCWLQWVLADQLAGVQRDLRETGMRLGVMHDLAVGVHPHGADTWSLGDALARDVTVGAPADQYNQLGQNWSQPPWRPDKLAELGYAPYRDMIRAALRDAGGLRIDHVIGLFRLWWIPEGTLPREGTYVRYDHEAMVGILMLEAHRAGAVVVGEDLGTVEPWVRDYLSEAGILGTSILWFEKDYDGDGGLLPPESYRELCLATVTTHDLPPTAGYLQGVHIDLRHSLGLLNRPLEEEKAADEADREQVLADLRRRGLLREGAGVAEQVEALHRFLSFSRAKLLGVSVSDLAQDTRVINQPGTDEEYPNWRVPLAGPEGRPVMLEELFTWRSARRLARTVSREA
;
A
#
# COMPACT_ATOMS: atom_id res chain seq x y z
N VAL A 1 2.76 28.70 28.44
CA VAL A 1 2.62 29.78 27.44
C VAL A 1 3.50 29.37 26.28
N THR A 2 2.94 28.74 25.25
CA THR A 2 3.64 28.44 24.01
C THR A 2 4.05 29.76 23.37
N SER A 3 5.36 29.97 23.20
CA SER A 3 5.91 31.12 22.46
C SER A 3 5.39 31.07 21.03
N ALA A 4 4.99 32.19 20.47
CA ALA A 4 4.58 32.25 19.07
C ALA A 4 5.77 31.84 18.17
N LEU A 5 5.52 30.97 17.19
CA LEU A 5 6.54 30.52 16.23
C LEU A 5 7.14 31.71 15.47
N PRO A 6 8.46 31.70 15.21
CA PRO A 6 9.09 32.73 14.38
C PRO A 6 8.51 32.74 12.96
N ALA A 7 8.12 33.91 12.45
CA ALA A 7 7.53 34.02 11.11
C ALA A 7 8.42 33.45 9.98
N PRO A 8 9.77 33.61 9.99
CA PRO A 8 10.64 32.95 8.99
C PRO A 8 10.59 31.42 9.04
N LEU A 9 10.46 30.84 10.25
CA LEU A 9 10.33 29.38 10.40
C LEU A 9 8.99 28.89 9.85
N ILE A 10 7.88 29.61 10.09
CA ILE A 10 6.57 29.33 9.51
C ILE A 10 6.64 29.35 7.98
N GLU A 11 7.27 30.39 7.39
CA GLU A 11 7.46 30.50 5.93
C GLU A 11 8.27 29.32 5.38
N LEU A 12 9.37 28.96 6.05
CA LEU A 12 10.21 27.84 5.63
C LEU A 12 9.46 26.51 5.71
N ALA A 13 8.82 26.21 6.85
CA ALA A 13 8.05 25.00 7.08
C ALA A 13 6.92 24.85 6.04
N SER A 14 6.08 25.86 5.90
CA SER A 14 4.98 25.86 4.92
C SER A 14 5.49 25.71 3.49
N GLY A 15 6.64 26.31 3.19
CA GLY A 15 7.29 26.21 1.89
C GLY A 15 7.78 24.80 1.54
N HIS A 16 8.09 23.98 2.53
CA HIS A 16 8.49 22.58 2.37
C HIS A 16 7.35 21.59 2.73
N GLY A 17 6.10 22.07 2.82
CA GLY A 17 4.94 21.23 3.08
C GLY A 17 4.79 20.78 4.53
N VAL A 18 5.61 21.28 5.46
CA VAL A 18 5.51 20.96 6.89
C VAL A 18 4.44 21.85 7.52
N ALA A 19 3.43 21.25 8.14
CA ALA A 19 2.38 21.99 8.81
C ALA A 19 2.90 22.60 10.13
N THR A 20 2.50 23.84 10.40
CA THR A 20 2.82 24.54 11.66
C THR A 20 1.66 24.56 12.65
N GLU A 21 0.49 24.12 12.17
CA GLU A 21 -0.75 24.02 12.91
C GLU A 21 -1.66 22.96 12.28
N PHE A 22 -2.60 22.43 13.04
CA PHE A 22 -3.61 21.48 12.58
C PHE A 22 -4.86 21.54 13.48
N TRP A 23 -5.95 20.95 13.00
CA TRP A 23 -7.17 20.76 13.77
C TRP A 23 -7.20 19.35 14.32
N ASP A 24 -7.37 19.19 15.63
CA ASP A 24 -7.54 17.88 16.24
C ASP A 24 -8.94 17.30 15.95
N TRP A 25 -9.15 16.03 16.31
CA TRP A 25 -10.42 15.34 16.07
C TRP A 25 -11.62 15.95 16.81
N GLN A 26 -11.37 16.75 17.85
CA GLN A 26 -12.41 17.50 18.58
C GLN A 26 -12.70 18.87 17.94
N GLY A 27 -12.04 19.21 16.86
CA GLY A 27 -12.16 20.51 16.20
C GLY A 27 -11.41 21.65 16.92
N ASN A 28 -10.44 21.34 17.78
CA ASN A 28 -9.60 22.36 18.40
C ASN A 28 -8.39 22.65 17.50
N HIS A 29 -8.07 23.93 17.37
CA HIS A 29 -6.87 24.38 16.71
C HIS A 29 -5.64 24.09 17.57
N ARG A 30 -4.61 23.45 16.99
CA ARG A 30 -3.37 23.06 17.64
C ARG A 30 -2.19 23.66 16.91
N GLN A 31 -1.29 24.28 17.63
CA GLN A 31 -0.01 24.73 17.12
C GLN A 31 1.02 23.61 17.31
N VAL A 32 1.86 23.37 16.28
CA VAL A 32 2.95 22.40 16.36
C VAL A 32 4.12 23.01 17.12
N GLU A 33 4.80 22.20 17.93
CA GLU A 33 5.98 22.66 18.68
C GLU A 33 7.15 23.02 17.74
N GLU A 34 7.89 24.08 18.07
CA GLU A 34 9.02 24.54 17.27
C GLU A 34 10.08 23.47 17.08
N SER A 35 10.37 22.68 18.12
CA SER A 35 11.32 21.56 18.06
C SER A 35 10.90 20.49 17.04
N THR A 36 9.63 20.13 17.00
CA THR A 36 9.06 19.20 16.01
C THR A 36 9.27 19.72 14.59
N ILE A 37 8.94 21.00 14.33
CA ILE A 37 9.10 21.62 13.01
C ILE A 37 10.57 21.58 12.58
N ARG A 38 11.51 21.96 13.45
CA ARG A 38 12.95 21.97 13.16
C ARG A 38 13.49 20.56 12.89
N THR A 39 13.06 19.56 13.66
CA THR A 39 13.44 18.15 13.47
C THR A 39 12.91 17.62 12.14
N VAL A 40 11.65 17.86 11.82
CA VAL A 40 11.04 17.38 10.55
C VAL A 40 11.69 18.08 9.34
N LEU A 41 12.01 19.39 9.42
CA LEU A 41 12.80 20.06 8.37
C LEU A 41 14.18 19.42 8.23
N GLY A 42 14.85 19.07 9.34
CA GLY A 42 16.12 18.34 9.33
C GLY A 42 16.01 16.99 8.64
N ALA A 43 14.95 16.22 8.92
CA ALA A 43 14.67 14.93 8.27
C ALA A 43 14.42 15.08 6.75
N LEU A 44 13.89 16.22 6.31
CA LEU A 44 13.80 16.60 4.90
C LEU A 44 15.16 17.10 4.32
N GLY A 45 16.22 17.13 5.12
CA GLY A 45 17.53 17.65 4.70
C GLY A 45 17.60 19.18 4.61
N ILE A 46 16.68 19.90 5.26
CA ILE A 46 16.61 21.36 5.27
C ILE A 46 17.23 21.89 6.57
N PRO A 47 18.38 22.57 6.54
CA PRO A 47 18.99 23.16 7.72
C PRO A 47 18.08 24.19 8.36
N ALA A 48 17.67 23.99 9.61
CA ALA A 48 16.73 24.86 10.33
C ALA A 48 16.95 24.87 11.86
N GLN A 49 18.16 24.52 12.34
CA GLN A 49 18.42 24.39 13.78
C GLN A 49 18.44 25.75 14.49
N ASP A 50 18.80 26.81 13.78
CA ASP A 50 18.84 28.19 14.27
C ASP A 50 18.29 29.17 13.22
N ASP A 51 18.15 30.42 13.59
CA ASP A 51 17.57 31.48 12.73
C ASP A 51 18.45 31.80 11.53
N ASP A 52 19.78 31.67 11.64
CA ASP A 52 20.71 31.90 10.52
C ASP A 52 20.52 30.79 9.47
N GLN A 53 20.41 29.56 9.89
CA GLN A 53 20.11 28.44 8.99
C GLN A 53 18.72 28.60 8.35
N VAL A 54 17.69 28.98 9.09
CA VAL A 54 16.37 29.28 8.54
C VAL A 54 16.42 30.32 7.47
N ALA A 55 17.15 31.45 7.71
CA ALA A 55 17.32 32.54 6.73
C ALA A 55 18.08 32.06 5.48
N ALA A 56 19.12 31.24 5.65
CA ALA A 56 19.87 30.64 4.54
C ALA A 56 19.02 29.69 3.71
N SER A 57 18.25 28.80 4.36
CA SER A 57 17.36 27.84 3.71
C SER A 57 16.21 28.53 2.96
N LEU A 58 15.66 29.62 3.48
CA LEU A 58 14.68 30.44 2.76
C LEU A 58 15.27 31.06 1.49
N ARG A 59 16.53 31.55 1.54
CA ARG A 59 17.21 32.06 0.33
C ARG A 59 17.42 30.93 -0.68
N ALA A 60 17.97 29.79 -0.24
CA ALA A 60 18.19 28.65 -1.09
C ALA A 60 16.88 28.20 -1.79
N ARG A 61 15.79 28.04 -1.03
CA ARG A 61 14.47 27.67 -1.57
C ARG A 61 13.98 28.61 -2.68
N ARG A 62 14.26 29.92 -2.55
CA ARG A 62 13.86 30.90 -3.56
C ARG A 62 14.75 30.89 -4.82
N GLU A 63 15.98 30.43 -4.69
CA GLU A 63 16.99 30.47 -5.77
C GLU A 63 17.16 29.11 -6.45
N ASP A 64 17.00 27.98 -5.74
CA ASP A 64 17.25 26.65 -6.26
C ASP A 64 16.43 26.27 -7.50
N PRO A 65 15.15 26.67 -7.65
CA PRO A 65 14.42 26.45 -8.90
C PRO A 65 15.10 27.12 -10.10
N TRP A 66 15.73 28.28 -9.88
CA TRP A 66 16.42 29.07 -10.92
C TRP A 66 17.82 28.55 -11.27
N ARG A 67 18.40 27.71 -10.40
CA ARG A 67 19.68 27.01 -10.65
C ARG A 67 19.50 25.78 -11.55
N ARG A 68 18.26 25.27 -11.65
CA ARG A 68 17.93 24.12 -12.49
C ARG A 68 17.36 24.60 -13.82
N VAL A 69 17.89 24.04 -14.91
CA VAL A 69 17.38 24.38 -16.27
C VAL A 69 15.97 23.87 -16.46
N LEU A 70 15.67 22.67 -15.95
CA LEU A 70 14.36 22.02 -15.97
C LEU A 70 13.96 21.62 -14.55
N PRO A 71 12.66 21.51 -14.23
CA PRO A 71 12.19 20.82 -13.04
C PRO A 71 12.75 19.40 -12.95
N THR A 72 12.73 18.81 -11.76
CA THR A 72 13.19 17.43 -11.54
C THR A 72 12.31 16.41 -12.27
N VAL A 73 11.01 16.66 -12.31
CA VAL A 73 9.98 15.85 -12.95
C VAL A 73 8.74 16.72 -13.18
N THR A 74 7.92 16.37 -14.14
CA THR A 74 6.57 16.96 -14.31
C THR A 74 5.56 15.85 -14.56
N VAL A 75 4.46 15.89 -13.83
CA VAL A 75 3.30 15.01 -14.02
C VAL A 75 2.12 15.86 -14.45
N ILE A 76 1.49 15.51 -15.57
CA ILE A 76 0.36 16.25 -16.13
C ILE A 76 -0.81 15.32 -16.41
N ARG A 77 -2.01 15.88 -16.47
CA ARG A 77 -3.23 15.17 -16.92
C ARG A 77 -3.38 15.30 -18.44
N SER A 78 -3.79 14.22 -19.09
CA SER A 78 -4.11 14.22 -20.52
C SER A 78 -5.26 15.19 -20.84
N GLY A 79 -5.31 15.68 -22.07
CA GLY A 79 -6.36 16.60 -22.50
C GLY A 79 -6.13 18.06 -22.15
N ARG A 80 -5.14 18.37 -21.28
CA ARG A 80 -4.82 19.76 -20.87
C ARG A 80 -3.40 20.12 -21.29
N SER A 81 -3.24 21.28 -21.92
CA SER A 81 -1.91 21.83 -22.18
C SER A 81 -1.28 22.34 -20.88
N HIS A 82 0.04 22.17 -20.74
CA HIS A 82 0.79 22.61 -19.57
C HIS A 82 1.96 23.51 -19.98
N ARG A 83 2.25 24.55 -19.19
CA ARG A 83 3.40 25.43 -19.38
C ARG A 83 4.52 25.00 -18.46
N LEU A 84 5.61 24.53 -19.04
CA LEU A 84 6.79 24.08 -18.33
C LEU A 84 7.78 25.24 -18.20
N PRO A 85 8.18 25.66 -16.98
CA PRO A 85 9.20 26.66 -16.80
C PRO A 85 10.59 26.11 -17.16
N VAL A 86 11.38 26.93 -17.85
CA VAL A 86 12.75 26.62 -18.24
C VAL A 86 13.64 27.81 -17.87
N HIS A 87 14.71 27.55 -17.15
CA HIS A 87 15.63 28.57 -16.67
C HIS A 87 16.98 28.49 -17.42
N LEU A 88 17.27 29.49 -18.22
CA LEU A 88 18.50 29.57 -19.01
C LEU A 88 19.15 30.97 -18.90
N PRO A 89 20.47 31.09 -19.07
CA PRO A 89 21.12 32.40 -19.17
C PRO A 89 20.46 33.27 -20.23
N VAL A 90 20.31 34.56 -19.94
CA VAL A 90 19.65 35.51 -20.84
C VAL A 90 20.31 35.48 -22.23
N GLY A 91 19.48 35.33 -23.28
CA GLY A 91 19.94 35.27 -24.67
C GLY A 91 20.40 33.90 -25.15
N THR A 92 20.24 32.86 -24.33
CA THR A 92 20.53 31.49 -24.74
C THR A 92 19.46 30.98 -25.71
N ASP A 93 19.89 30.45 -26.85
CA ASP A 93 19.02 29.79 -27.83
C ASP A 93 18.93 28.28 -27.53
N PHE A 94 17.74 27.68 -27.70
CA PHE A 94 17.54 26.27 -27.43
C PHE A 94 16.40 25.70 -28.30
N ARG A 95 16.37 24.36 -28.39
CA ARG A 95 15.22 23.59 -28.90
C ARG A 95 14.70 22.71 -27.79
N ALA A 96 13.38 22.56 -27.72
CA ALA A 96 12.70 21.69 -26.79
C ALA A 96 11.96 20.60 -27.56
N ARG A 97 12.00 19.36 -27.05
CA ARG A 97 11.26 18.24 -27.62
C ARG A 97 10.82 17.26 -26.52
N VAL A 98 9.77 16.51 -26.79
CA VAL A 98 9.41 15.35 -25.97
C VAL A 98 9.89 14.10 -26.69
N ARG A 99 10.65 13.27 -26.01
CA ARG A 99 10.91 11.89 -26.41
C ARG A 99 9.85 11.02 -25.74
N LEU A 100 8.99 10.46 -26.56
CA LEU A 100 7.90 9.58 -26.10
C LEU A 100 8.44 8.22 -25.61
N GLU A 101 7.64 7.54 -24.79
CA GLU A 101 7.97 6.22 -24.26
C GLU A 101 8.17 5.16 -25.36
N ASP A 102 7.45 5.26 -26.47
CA ASP A 102 7.60 4.43 -27.69
C ASP A 102 8.73 4.86 -28.61
N SER A 103 9.62 5.75 -28.16
CA SER A 103 10.73 6.34 -28.89
C SER A 103 10.34 7.37 -29.97
N GLY A 104 9.08 7.75 -30.08
CA GLY A 104 8.64 8.90 -30.89
C GLY A 104 9.23 10.21 -30.37
N VAL A 105 9.35 11.21 -31.23
CA VAL A 105 9.86 12.54 -30.88
C VAL A 105 8.88 13.59 -31.37
N LEU A 106 8.55 14.55 -30.49
CA LEU A 106 7.67 15.69 -30.79
C LEU A 106 8.41 16.99 -30.43
N ASP A 107 8.60 17.87 -31.42
CA ASP A 107 9.14 19.20 -31.14
C ASP A 107 8.12 20.07 -30.42
N LEU A 108 8.60 20.88 -29.47
CA LEU A 108 7.78 21.73 -28.61
C LEU A 108 7.95 23.21 -28.98
N GLU A 109 6.85 23.93 -28.91
CA GLU A 109 6.86 25.39 -28.98
C GLU A 109 7.32 25.99 -27.65
N HIS A 110 8.05 27.10 -27.73
CA HIS A 110 8.45 27.84 -26.56
C HIS A 110 8.24 29.35 -26.72
N SER A 111 7.95 30.02 -25.61
CA SER A 111 7.85 31.48 -25.57
C SER A 111 9.20 32.12 -25.26
N ARG A 112 9.38 33.39 -25.63
CA ARG A 112 10.48 34.21 -25.15
C ARG A 112 10.12 34.73 -23.75
N GLY A 113 11.00 34.47 -22.78
CA GLY A 113 10.77 34.78 -21.38
C GLY A 113 10.58 36.26 -21.09
N ALA A 114 9.74 36.51 -20.10
CA ALA A 114 9.45 37.85 -19.61
C ALA A 114 10.11 38.15 -18.24
N VAL A 115 10.52 37.11 -17.50
CA VAL A 115 11.06 37.27 -16.14
C VAL A 115 12.55 36.93 -16.14
N ASN A 116 13.38 37.87 -15.61
CA ASN A 116 14.81 37.66 -15.43
C ASN A 116 15.16 37.81 -13.95
N ARG A 117 16.07 36.98 -13.48
CA ARG A 117 16.61 37.03 -12.12
C ARG A 117 18.13 36.89 -12.13
N GLU A 118 18.79 37.55 -11.22
CA GLU A 118 20.21 37.31 -10.96
C GLU A 118 20.37 36.26 -9.89
N VAL A 119 21.06 35.16 -10.23
CA VAL A 119 21.35 34.03 -9.36
C VAL A 119 22.82 33.69 -9.50
N ASP A 120 23.55 33.66 -8.38
CA ASP A 120 24.99 33.38 -8.34
C ASP A 120 25.81 34.26 -9.30
N GLY A 121 25.40 35.52 -9.48
CA GLY A 121 26.07 36.48 -10.38
C GLY A 121 25.73 36.31 -11.88
N ALA A 122 24.90 35.36 -12.25
CA ALA A 122 24.43 35.17 -13.60
C ALA A 122 22.99 35.68 -13.78
N LYS A 123 22.71 36.33 -14.92
CA LYS A 123 21.31 36.68 -15.27
C LYS A 123 20.62 35.52 -15.94
N ILE A 124 19.64 34.94 -15.26
CA ILE A 124 18.82 33.82 -15.72
C ILE A 124 17.47 34.36 -16.17
N SER A 125 16.99 33.84 -17.30
CA SER A 125 15.67 34.11 -17.86
C SER A 125 14.77 32.87 -17.63
N GLU A 126 13.56 33.11 -17.14
CA GLU A 126 12.49 32.10 -17.13
C GLU A 126 11.78 32.15 -18.48
N LEU A 127 11.75 31.01 -19.14
CA LEU A 127 11.12 30.73 -20.42
C LEU A 127 10.01 29.71 -20.22
N GLU A 128 9.03 29.66 -21.09
CA GLU A 128 7.96 28.67 -21.01
C GLU A 128 8.01 27.78 -22.24
N VAL A 129 8.00 26.47 -22.03
CA VAL A 129 7.79 25.46 -23.08
C VAL A 129 6.34 24.95 -22.96
N LEU A 130 5.62 24.91 -24.07
CA LEU A 130 4.25 24.44 -24.12
C LEU A 130 4.21 22.94 -24.34
N LEU A 131 3.73 22.20 -23.34
CA LEU A 131 3.39 20.79 -23.45
C LEU A 131 1.95 20.67 -23.97
N PRO A 132 1.72 20.10 -25.16
CA PRO A 132 0.37 20.03 -25.72
C PRO A 132 -0.49 18.98 -24.97
N GLY A 133 -1.79 19.25 -24.82
CA GLY A 133 -2.73 18.33 -24.20
C GLY A 133 -2.98 17.05 -24.99
N SER A 134 -2.51 16.98 -26.24
CA SER A 134 -2.59 15.79 -27.10
C SER A 134 -1.48 14.77 -26.89
N LEU A 135 -0.57 14.97 -25.91
CA LEU A 135 0.44 13.98 -25.57
C LEU A 135 -0.20 12.66 -25.17
N PRO A 136 0.31 11.51 -25.65
CA PRO A 136 -0.20 10.21 -25.25
C PRO A 136 0.08 9.93 -23.77
N LEU A 137 -0.72 9.04 -23.16
CA LEU A 137 -0.47 8.56 -21.80
C LEU A 137 0.87 7.83 -21.75
N GLY A 138 1.67 8.09 -20.73
CA GLY A 138 2.93 7.37 -20.58
C GLY A 138 4.01 8.10 -19.81
N TRP A 139 5.17 7.43 -19.80
CA TRP A 139 6.44 7.92 -19.24
C TRP A 139 7.31 8.43 -20.36
N HIS A 140 7.45 9.72 -20.47
CA HIS A 140 8.18 10.43 -21.50
C HIS A 140 9.39 11.14 -20.92
N ALA A 141 10.16 11.82 -21.77
CA ALA A 141 11.22 12.74 -21.33
C ALA A 141 11.12 14.05 -22.12
N VAL A 142 11.17 15.17 -21.41
CA VAL A 142 11.43 16.48 -22.05
C VAL A 142 12.94 16.62 -22.19
N GLU A 143 13.37 16.93 -23.41
CA GLU A 143 14.76 17.12 -23.76
C GLU A 143 14.98 18.53 -24.29
N LEU A 144 16.02 19.22 -23.76
CA LEU A 144 16.47 20.50 -24.24
C LEU A 144 17.84 20.36 -24.89
N VAL A 145 18.00 20.95 -26.07
CA VAL A 145 19.27 21.09 -26.77
C VAL A 145 19.63 22.57 -26.79
N VAL A 146 20.65 22.95 -26.01
CA VAL A 146 21.10 24.35 -25.86
C VAL A 146 22.15 24.66 -26.94
N GLY A 147 22.07 25.88 -27.53
CA GLY A 147 23.02 26.32 -28.57
C GLY A 147 22.77 25.76 -29.96
N ALA A 148 21.53 25.35 -30.26
CA ALA A 148 21.15 24.69 -31.52
C ALA A 148 21.27 25.57 -32.80
N GLY A 149 21.74 26.82 -32.70
CA GLY A 149 21.76 27.78 -33.82
C GLY A 149 22.83 27.57 -34.90
N GLU A 150 23.93 26.84 -34.63
CA GLU A 150 25.09 26.83 -35.54
C GLU A 150 25.64 25.43 -35.95
N ARG A 151 25.08 24.33 -35.46
CA ARG A 151 25.57 22.97 -35.83
C ARG A 151 24.56 22.18 -36.64
N LYS A 152 24.75 22.13 -37.95
CA LYS A 152 24.13 21.14 -38.85
C LYS A 152 24.85 19.80 -38.66
N GLY A 153 24.39 19.01 -37.69
CA GLY A 153 24.86 17.65 -37.46
C GLY A 153 23.70 16.75 -37.08
N ASN A 154 23.56 15.61 -37.76
CA ASN A 154 22.60 14.55 -37.36
C ASN A 154 23.01 14.02 -35.98
N GLY A 155 22.22 14.28 -34.95
CA GLY A 155 22.31 13.59 -33.67
C GLY A 155 22.89 14.46 -32.51
N ASP A 156 22.42 15.69 -32.33
CA ASP A 156 22.75 16.46 -31.10
C ASP A 156 22.16 15.74 -29.87
N ALA A 157 23.03 15.27 -28.99
CA ALA A 157 22.60 14.74 -27.71
C ALA A 157 21.90 15.84 -26.88
N PRO A 158 20.81 15.55 -26.15
CA PRO A 158 20.14 16.52 -25.31
C PRO A 158 21.12 17.03 -24.25
N THR A 159 21.15 18.34 -24.03
CA THR A 159 22.00 18.96 -23.01
C THR A 159 21.37 18.84 -21.62
N HIS A 160 20.02 18.81 -21.58
CA HIS A 160 19.25 18.61 -20.36
C HIS A 160 18.07 17.71 -20.65
N SER A 161 17.70 16.87 -19.68
CA SER A 161 16.54 15.96 -19.78
C SER A 161 15.84 15.86 -18.44
N MET A 162 14.51 15.75 -18.46
CA MET A 162 13.69 15.49 -17.28
C MET A 162 12.58 14.49 -17.60
N PRO A 163 12.16 13.67 -16.63
CA PRO A 163 10.99 12.82 -16.79
C PRO A 163 9.71 13.65 -16.92
N LEU A 164 8.83 13.22 -17.84
CA LEU A 164 7.47 13.74 -18.02
C LEU A 164 6.50 12.59 -17.96
N VAL A 165 5.54 12.67 -17.05
CA VAL A 165 4.46 11.69 -16.92
C VAL A 165 3.17 12.29 -17.42
N VAL A 166 2.48 11.61 -18.34
CA VAL A 166 1.15 11.99 -18.80
C VAL A 166 0.16 10.96 -18.28
N ALA A 167 -0.63 11.35 -17.31
CA ALA A 167 -1.62 10.51 -16.64
C ALA A 167 -3.03 10.72 -17.23
N PRO A 168 -3.94 9.74 -17.13
CA PRO A 168 -5.33 9.93 -17.54
C PRO A 168 -6.01 11.01 -16.69
N GLU A 169 -7.01 11.66 -17.24
CA GLU A 169 -7.82 12.67 -16.52
C GLU A 169 -8.63 12.00 -15.41
N LYS A 170 -9.16 10.79 -15.65
CA LYS A 170 -9.94 9.98 -14.73
C LYS A 170 -9.71 8.50 -14.99
N LEU A 171 -9.78 7.67 -13.96
CA LEU A 171 -9.89 6.22 -14.08
C LEU A 171 -11.31 5.83 -14.45
N GLU A 172 -11.44 5.08 -15.54
CA GLU A 172 -12.72 4.52 -15.94
C GLU A 172 -13.00 3.23 -15.18
N LEU A 173 -14.20 3.10 -14.64
CA LEU A 173 -14.65 1.83 -14.07
C LEU A 173 -14.76 0.75 -15.15
N PRO A 174 -14.54 -0.52 -14.80
CA PRO A 174 -14.88 -1.65 -15.65
C PRO A 174 -16.36 -1.59 -16.09
N GLU A 175 -16.65 -2.10 -17.29
CA GLU A 175 -17.98 -2.00 -17.90
C GLU A 175 -19.12 -2.46 -16.98
N PHE A 176 -18.90 -3.53 -16.23
CA PHE A 176 -19.90 -4.11 -15.31
C PHE A 176 -20.19 -3.26 -14.06
N LEU A 177 -19.46 -2.16 -13.85
CA LEU A 177 -19.66 -1.22 -12.73
C LEU A 177 -20.10 0.18 -13.19
N ARG A 178 -20.28 0.42 -14.52
CA ARG A 178 -20.54 1.77 -15.06
C ARG A 178 -22.01 2.19 -14.97
N GLY A 179 -22.94 1.23 -15.01
CA GLY A 179 -24.38 1.52 -14.97
C GLY A 179 -24.84 2.01 -13.60
N ASP A 180 -25.94 2.80 -13.60
CA ASP A 180 -26.60 3.16 -12.35
C ASP A 180 -27.13 1.91 -11.65
N GLY A 181 -26.75 1.73 -10.40
CA GLY A 181 -27.06 0.53 -9.63
C GLY A 181 -26.24 -0.71 -9.96
N ASP A 182 -25.26 -0.67 -10.90
CA ASP A 182 -24.31 -1.75 -11.09
C ASP A 182 -23.43 -1.91 -9.85
N GLN A 183 -23.24 -3.16 -9.42
CA GLN A 183 -22.50 -3.50 -8.21
C GLN A 183 -21.79 -4.82 -8.38
N GLY A 184 -20.55 -4.89 -7.87
CA GLY A 184 -19.79 -6.12 -7.72
C GLY A 184 -19.64 -6.49 -6.25
N TRP A 185 -19.40 -7.76 -5.94
CA TRP A 185 -19.07 -8.17 -4.59
C TRP A 185 -17.86 -9.11 -4.57
N GLY A 186 -17.18 -9.18 -3.43
CA GLY A 186 -16.04 -10.07 -3.27
C GLY A 186 -15.76 -10.46 -1.83
N VAL A 187 -14.86 -11.42 -1.67
CA VAL A 187 -14.39 -11.87 -0.37
C VAL A 187 -13.17 -11.10 0.04
N MET A 188 -13.10 -10.67 1.30
CA MET A 188 -11.92 -10.05 1.90
C MET A 188 -11.28 -11.04 2.86
N THR A 189 -9.98 -11.29 2.72
CA THR A 189 -9.31 -12.34 3.48
C THR A 189 -7.90 -11.96 3.92
N GLN A 190 -7.49 -12.55 5.04
CA GLN A 190 -6.10 -12.62 5.48
C GLN A 190 -5.55 -13.97 5.06
N LEU A 191 -4.81 -14.02 3.94
CA LEU A 191 -4.34 -15.27 3.32
C LEU A 191 -3.56 -16.15 4.30
N TYR A 192 -2.68 -15.55 5.10
CA TYR A 192 -1.90 -16.28 6.10
C TYR A 192 -2.76 -17.00 7.15
N ALA A 193 -3.97 -16.50 7.44
CA ALA A 193 -4.89 -17.05 8.45
C ALA A 193 -5.72 -18.22 7.91
N MET A 194 -5.87 -18.31 6.59
CA MET A 194 -6.58 -19.44 5.95
C MET A 194 -5.72 -20.69 5.94
N ARG A 195 -6.35 -21.83 6.08
CA ARG A 195 -5.67 -23.14 6.06
C ARG A 195 -6.52 -24.14 5.28
N SER A 196 -5.87 -24.94 4.45
CA SER A 196 -6.42 -26.15 3.88
C SER A 196 -5.66 -27.36 4.42
N ARG A 197 -6.14 -28.55 4.12
CA ARG A 197 -5.43 -29.78 4.50
C ARG A 197 -4.09 -29.95 3.80
N GLN A 198 -3.85 -29.19 2.73
CA GLN A 198 -2.59 -29.19 1.97
C GLN A 198 -1.65 -28.06 2.37
N SER A 199 -2.12 -27.10 3.17
CA SER A 199 -1.30 -25.97 3.61
C SER A 199 -0.19 -26.43 4.55
N TRP A 200 0.96 -25.76 4.47
CA TRP A 200 2.09 -25.99 5.38
C TRP A 200 1.97 -25.07 6.61
N GLY A 201 0.90 -25.24 7.41
CA GLY A 201 0.66 -24.48 8.64
C GLY A 201 0.16 -23.04 8.46
N THR A 202 0.24 -22.47 7.28
CA THR A 202 -0.27 -21.14 6.90
C THR A 202 -0.82 -21.20 5.48
N GLY A 203 -1.80 -20.36 5.17
CA GLY A 203 -2.37 -20.28 3.81
C GLY A 203 -1.36 -19.80 2.78
N ASP A 204 -1.55 -20.23 1.54
CA ASP A 204 -0.68 -19.94 0.41
C ASP A 204 -1.48 -19.63 -0.88
N LEU A 205 -0.77 -19.47 -2.00
CA LEU A 205 -1.42 -19.06 -3.26
C LEU A 205 -2.38 -20.10 -3.83
N ALA A 206 -2.19 -21.40 -3.54
CA ALA A 206 -3.19 -22.42 -3.94
C ALA A 206 -4.46 -22.30 -3.09
N ASP A 207 -4.34 -22.02 -1.80
CA ASP A 207 -5.48 -21.74 -0.93
C ASP A 207 -6.27 -20.50 -1.39
N LEU A 208 -5.55 -19.48 -1.90
CA LEU A 208 -6.18 -18.30 -2.50
C LEU A 208 -6.96 -18.65 -3.78
N ALA A 209 -6.39 -19.49 -4.63
CA ALA A 209 -7.08 -19.97 -5.84
C ALA A 209 -8.35 -20.74 -5.50
N ASP A 210 -8.30 -21.65 -4.52
CA ASP A 210 -9.44 -22.45 -4.08
C ASP A 210 -10.56 -21.59 -3.47
N LEU A 211 -10.20 -20.63 -2.58
CA LEU A 211 -11.17 -19.68 -2.03
C LEU A 211 -11.83 -18.86 -3.16
N GLY A 212 -11.02 -18.37 -4.08
CA GLY A 212 -11.53 -17.56 -5.18
C GLY A 212 -12.42 -18.34 -6.12
N ALA A 213 -12.05 -19.57 -6.49
CA ALA A 213 -12.88 -20.44 -7.32
C ALA A 213 -14.22 -20.78 -6.66
N TRP A 214 -14.21 -21.05 -5.33
CA TRP A 214 -15.45 -21.26 -4.57
C TRP A 214 -16.32 -20.00 -4.55
N ALA A 215 -15.74 -18.83 -4.31
CA ALA A 215 -16.45 -17.55 -4.28
C ALA A 215 -17.01 -17.16 -5.67
N ALA A 216 -16.25 -17.39 -6.74
CA ALA A 216 -16.69 -17.18 -8.12
C ALA A 216 -17.91 -18.03 -8.46
N GLY A 217 -17.96 -19.30 -7.98
CA GLY A 217 -19.13 -20.18 -8.10
C GLY A 217 -20.38 -19.66 -7.37
N LEU A 218 -20.25 -18.62 -6.54
CA LEU A 218 -21.33 -17.91 -5.85
C LEU A 218 -21.57 -16.51 -6.40
N GLY A 219 -20.90 -16.15 -7.50
CA GLY A 219 -21.04 -14.86 -8.20
C GLY A 219 -20.12 -13.74 -7.68
N ALA A 220 -19.03 -14.07 -6.96
CA ALA A 220 -18.06 -13.08 -6.53
C ALA A 220 -17.20 -12.56 -7.69
N ASP A 221 -16.85 -11.29 -7.65
CA ASP A 221 -16.06 -10.59 -8.66
C ASP A 221 -14.58 -10.44 -8.31
N PHE A 222 -14.27 -10.49 -7.02
CA PHE A 222 -12.91 -10.32 -6.53
C PHE A 222 -12.63 -11.06 -5.23
N VAL A 223 -11.35 -11.25 -4.96
CA VAL A 223 -10.83 -11.58 -3.63
C VAL A 223 -9.82 -10.51 -3.23
N LEU A 224 -10.14 -9.71 -2.21
CA LEU A 224 -9.20 -8.78 -1.60
C LEU A 224 -8.36 -9.52 -0.56
N VAL A 225 -7.04 -9.49 -0.76
CA VAL A 225 -6.08 -10.15 0.15
C VAL A 225 -5.32 -9.11 0.97
N ASN A 226 -4.82 -9.52 2.15
CA ASN A 226 -3.86 -8.72 2.92
C ASN A 226 -2.63 -8.35 2.07
N PRO A 227 -1.82 -7.37 2.47
CA PRO A 227 -0.54 -7.12 1.82
C PRO A 227 0.29 -8.40 1.73
N LEU A 228 0.63 -8.82 0.50
CA LEU A 228 1.50 -9.99 0.27
C LEU A 228 2.98 -9.63 0.27
N HIS A 229 3.32 -8.43 0.72
CA HIS A 229 4.67 -7.88 0.73
C HIS A 229 5.68 -8.75 1.48
N ALA A 230 6.95 -8.67 1.07
CA ALA A 230 8.00 -9.47 1.67
C ALA A 230 8.26 -9.09 3.13
N ALA A 231 8.27 -10.11 3.98
CA ALA A 231 8.75 -10.03 5.36
C ALA A 231 10.26 -10.33 5.44
N GLU A 232 10.78 -10.52 6.64
CA GLU A 232 12.17 -10.92 6.88
C GLU A 232 12.48 -12.26 6.20
N PRO A 233 13.64 -12.37 5.53
CA PRO A 233 14.03 -13.61 4.84
C PRO A 233 14.42 -14.75 5.81
N HIS A 234 14.65 -14.43 7.09
CA HIS A 234 14.96 -15.36 8.16
C HIS A 234 14.30 -14.95 9.47
N PRO A 235 13.92 -15.92 10.32
CA PRO A 235 13.32 -15.66 11.63
C PRO A 235 14.19 -14.75 12.54
N PRO A 236 13.54 -13.99 13.45
CA PRO A 236 12.10 -13.88 13.62
C PRO A 236 11.45 -13.03 12.51
N MET A 237 10.29 -13.46 12.03
CA MET A 237 9.50 -12.75 11.02
C MET A 237 8.50 -11.80 11.69
N GLU A 238 8.43 -10.56 11.23
CA GLU A 238 7.38 -9.61 11.65
C GLU A 238 5.99 -10.19 11.34
N PRO A 239 5.10 -10.32 12.35
CA PRO A 239 3.78 -10.87 12.12
C PRO A 239 2.88 -9.98 11.26
N SER A 240 3.05 -8.65 11.35
CA SER A 240 2.20 -7.70 10.66
C SER A 240 2.49 -7.66 9.15
N PRO A 241 1.51 -7.94 8.28
CA PRO A 241 1.70 -7.77 6.85
C PRO A 241 1.78 -6.29 6.43
N TYR A 242 1.47 -5.36 7.35
CA TYR A 242 1.52 -3.92 7.12
C TYR A 242 2.86 -3.29 7.50
N LEU A 243 3.82 -4.07 8.05
CA LEU A 243 5.19 -3.63 8.33
C LEU A 243 6.20 -4.48 7.53
N PRO A 244 6.13 -4.50 6.20
CA PRO A 244 6.99 -5.34 5.36
C PRO A 244 8.41 -4.77 5.22
N THR A 245 9.36 -5.61 4.82
CA THR A 245 10.73 -5.18 4.51
C THR A 245 10.83 -4.44 3.16
N THR A 246 9.91 -4.72 2.25
CA THR A 246 9.73 -4.04 0.96
C THR A 246 8.29 -4.14 0.49
N ARG A 247 7.78 -3.11 -0.16
CA ARG A 247 6.43 -3.13 -0.79
C ARG A 247 6.45 -3.55 -2.25
N ARG A 248 7.64 -3.73 -2.84
CA ARG A 248 7.79 -4.09 -4.24
C ARG A 248 7.78 -5.60 -4.47
N PHE A 249 8.26 -6.38 -3.52
CA PHE A 249 8.40 -7.83 -3.62
C PHE A 249 7.47 -8.53 -2.63
N ALA A 250 7.19 -9.82 -2.87
CA ALA A 250 6.22 -10.58 -2.11
C ALA A 250 6.89 -11.58 -1.14
N ASN A 251 6.14 -11.99 -0.11
CA ASN A 251 6.61 -12.91 0.91
C ASN A 251 6.62 -14.35 0.38
N PRO A 252 7.79 -15.01 0.30
CA PRO A 252 7.89 -16.38 -0.24
C PRO A 252 7.20 -17.45 0.63
N ILE A 253 6.74 -17.12 1.82
CA ILE A 253 5.91 -18.04 2.64
C ILE A 253 4.62 -18.47 1.93
N TYR A 254 4.12 -17.63 1.00
CA TYR A 254 2.90 -17.91 0.22
C TYR A 254 3.12 -18.86 -0.96
N ILE A 255 4.36 -19.30 -1.25
CA ILE A 255 4.61 -20.30 -2.29
C ILE A 255 3.99 -21.65 -1.89
N ARG A 256 3.19 -22.26 -2.79
CA ARG A 256 2.87 -23.67 -2.72
C ARG A 256 4.03 -24.45 -3.32
N VAL A 257 4.75 -25.21 -2.48
CA VAL A 257 5.98 -25.92 -2.87
C VAL A 257 5.71 -26.95 -3.95
N GLU A 258 4.65 -27.70 -3.82
CA GLU A 258 4.25 -28.78 -4.72
C GLU A 258 3.93 -28.28 -6.13
N ASP A 259 3.50 -27.03 -6.26
CA ASP A 259 3.14 -26.42 -7.55
C ASP A 259 4.35 -25.83 -8.29
N VAL A 260 5.55 -25.93 -7.72
CA VAL A 260 6.78 -25.51 -8.40
C VAL A 260 7.16 -26.58 -9.43
N PRO A 261 7.21 -26.26 -10.74
CA PRO A 261 7.45 -27.27 -11.78
C PRO A 261 8.72 -28.09 -11.60
N GLU A 262 9.75 -27.51 -11.00
CA GLU A 262 11.04 -28.17 -10.75
C GLU A 262 10.97 -29.27 -9.69
N VAL A 263 9.90 -29.36 -8.90
CA VAL A 263 9.63 -30.48 -7.99
C VAL A 263 9.59 -31.82 -8.74
N ALA A 264 9.19 -31.80 -10.01
CA ALA A 264 9.21 -32.99 -10.87
C ALA A 264 10.62 -33.55 -11.12
N TYR A 265 11.66 -32.78 -10.92
CA TYR A 265 13.06 -33.18 -11.14
C TYR A 265 13.74 -33.77 -9.89
N LEU A 266 13.10 -33.68 -8.72
CA LEU A 266 13.61 -34.23 -7.47
C LEU A 266 13.81 -35.75 -7.58
N SER A 267 14.93 -36.24 -7.06
CA SER A 267 15.13 -37.66 -6.81
C SER A 267 14.11 -38.19 -5.77
N ALA A 268 13.95 -39.50 -5.70
CA ALA A 268 13.04 -40.11 -4.71
C ALA A 268 13.42 -39.74 -3.26
N ALA A 269 14.72 -39.65 -2.95
CA ALA A 269 15.18 -39.29 -1.62
C ALA A 269 14.90 -37.80 -1.29
N GLU A 270 15.14 -36.90 -2.24
CA GLU A 270 14.85 -35.47 -2.06
C GLU A 270 13.34 -35.23 -1.95
N ARG A 271 12.52 -35.92 -2.76
CA ARG A 271 11.06 -35.87 -2.65
C ARG A 271 10.57 -36.29 -1.27
N GLN A 272 11.12 -37.38 -0.70
CA GLN A 272 10.80 -37.78 0.67
C GLN A 272 11.19 -36.71 1.70
N LEU A 273 12.27 -35.96 1.49
CA LEU A 273 12.64 -34.85 2.38
C LEU A 273 11.67 -33.69 2.27
N VAL A 274 11.20 -33.35 1.06
CA VAL A 274 10.16 -32.33 0.87
C VAL A 274 8.86 -32.75 1.52
N GLU A 275 8.42 -34.01 1.33
CA GLU A 275 7.23 -34.60 1.98
C GLU A 275 7.37 -34.57 3.50
N TRP A 276 8.57 -34.89 4.04
CA TRP A 276 8.81 -34.80 5.48
C TRP A 276 8.68 -33.36 6.01
N HIS A 277 9.18 -32.34 5.29
CA HIS A 277 9.00 -30.94 5.65
C HIS A 277 7.52 -30.53 5.60
N ALA A 278 6.75 -31.03 4.62
CA ALA A 278 5.31 -30.81 4.53
C ALA A 278 4.58 -31.40 5.75
N ASP A 279 4.83 -32.69 6.07
CA ASP A 279 4.24 -33.37 7.20
C ASP A 279 4.58 -32.67 8.53
N ASP A 280 5.85 -32.22 8.68
CA ASP A 280 6.29 -31.50 9.89
C ASP A 280 5.57 -30.14 10.01
N ALA A 281 5.35 -29.41 8.91
CA ALA A 281 4.63 -28.15 8.90
C ALA A 281 3.10 -28.34 9.11
N GLN A 282 2.53 -29.43 8.64
CA GLN A 282 1.09 -29.71 8.81
C GLN A 282 0.68 -29.90 10.28
N ARG A 283 1.59 -30.28 11.16
CA ARG A 283 1.31 -30.32 12.61
C ARG A 283 0.90 -28.99 13.22
N PHE A 284 1.22 -27.85 12.54
CA PHE A 284 0.83 -26.52 12.97
C PHE A 284 -0.62 -26.15 12.57
N LEU A 285 -1.29 -26.97 11.76
CA LEU A 285 -2.66 -26.69 11.29
C LEU A 285 -3.70 -26.67 12.43
N ASP A 286 -3.47 -27.45 13.50
CA ASP A 286 -4.39 -27.52 14.64
C ASP A 286 -4.06 -26.53 15.76
N LEU A 287 -3.02 -25.69 15.60
CA LEU A 287 -2.64 -24.72 16.61
C LEU A 287 -3.56 -23.49 16.61
N ASP A 288 -3.76 -22.94 17.80
CA ASP A 288 -4.53 -21.71 18.02
C ASP A 288 -3.85 -20.46 17.44
N PHE A 289 -2.52 -20.53 17.20
CA PHE A 289 -1.72 -19.45 16.65
C PHE A 289 -0.85 -19.95 15.49
N LEU A 290 -0.48 -19.00 14.63
CA LEU A 290 0.38 -19.25 13.47
C LEU A 290 1.86 -19.25 13.87
N GLU A 291 2.57 -20.29 13.45
CA GLU A 291 4.01 -20.48 13.68
C GLU A 291 4.82 -20.21 12.41
N ARG A 292 4.80 -18.94 11.94
CA ARG A 292 5.42 -18.53 10.66
C ARG A 292 6.89 -18.88 10.55
N ASP A 293 7.66 -18.71 11.65
CA ASP A 293 9.09 -18.96 11.67
C ASP A 293 9.41 -20.42 11.37
N ALA A 294 8.72 -21.34 12.03
CA ALA A 294 8.90 -22.76 11.82
C ALA A 294 8.41 -23.21 10.44
N VAL A 295 7.28 -22.68 9.99
CA VAL A 295 6.72 -22.93 8.65
C VAL A 295 7.69 -22.46 7.57
N TRP A 296 8.22 -21.24 7.69
CA TRP A 296 9.15 -20.68 6.71
C TRP A 296 10.46 -21.46 6.66
N ALA A 297 11.03 -21.85 7.81
CA ALA A 297 12.24 -22.65 7.86
C ALA A 297 12.10 -23.98 7.08
N GLY A 298 10.96 -24.66 7.22
CA GLY A 298 10.63 -25.88 6.46
C GLY A 298 10.47 -25.63 4.96
N LYS A 299 9.66 -24.60 4.58
CA LYS A 299 9.45 -24.22 3.19
C LYS A 299 10.74 -23.78 2.50
N GLN A 300 11.56 -22.95 3.17
CA GLN A 300 12.84 -22.48 2.63
C GLN A 300 13.79 -23.64 2.35
N SER A 301 13.87 -24.62 3.26
CA SER A 301 14.69 -25.82 3.07
C SER A 301 14.23 -26.64 1.86
N ALA A 302 12.93 -26.86 1.71
CA ALA A 302 12.36 -27.57 0.57
C ALA A 302 12.58 -26.82 -0.74
N LEU A 303 12.31 -25.50 -0.76
CA LEU A 303 12.48 -24.65 -1.95
C LEU A 303 13.95 -24.58 -2.39
N LEU A 304 14.90 -24.57 -1.46
CA LEU A 304 16.32 -24.62 -1.79
C LEU A 304 16.71 -25.95 -2.46
N MET A 305 16.14 -27.08 -2.02
CA MET A 305 16.34 -28.37 -2.68
C MET A 305 15.79 -28.36 -4.11
N VAL A 306 14.58 -27.79 -4.31
CA VAL A 306 13.97 -27.64 -5.63
C VAL A 306 14.79 -26.73 -6.53
N PHE A 307 15.23 -25.57 -6.04
CA PHE A 307 16.09 -24.63 -6.78
C PHE A 307 17.36 -25.28 -7.33
N ARG A 308 18.00 -26.13 -6.53
CA ARG A 308 19.27 -26.82 -6.90
C ARG A 308 19.11 -27.90 -7.96
N GLN A 309 17.88 -28.33 -8.30
CA GLN A 309 17.66 -29.24 -9.41
C GLN A 309 17.93 -28.59 -10.79
N GLY A 310 18.04 -27.25 -10.80
CA GLY A 310 18.13 -26.48 -12.02
C GLY A 310 16.81 -26.42 -12.78
N ARG A 311 16.81 -25.72 -13.89
CA ARG A 311 15.64 -25.40 -14.68
C ARG A 311 15.77 -25.90 -16.11
N SER A 312 14.66 -26.21 -16.78
CA SER A 312 14.68 -26.46 -18.22
C SER A 312 15.10 -25.20 -18.98
N VAL A 313 15.60 -25.35 -20.21
CA VAL A 313 16.02 -24.21 -21.06
C VAL A 313 14.91 -23.15 -21.20
N ARG A 314 13.64 -23.58 -21.29
CA ARG A 314 12.50 -22.67 -21.35
C ARG A 314 12.34 -21.88 -20.05
N ARG A 315 12.39 -22.56 -18.93
CA ARG A 315 12.22 -21.97 -17.60
C ARG A 315 13.40 -21.05 -17.26
N GLU A 316 14.61 -21.44 -17.64
CA GLU A 316 15.81 -20.60 -17.49
C GLU A 316 15.68 -19.27 -18.22
N ARG A 317 15.21 -19.30 -19.48
CA ARG A 317 14.97 -18.07 -20.25
C ARG A 317 13.87 -17.19 -19.61
N ALA A 318 12.80 -17.80 -19.10
CA ALA A 318 11.74 -17.07 -18.41
C ALA A 318 12.26 -16.42 -17.11
N PHE A 319 13.10 -17.10 -16.36
CA PHE A 319 13.74 -16.58 -15.17
C PHE A 319 14.67 -15.40 -15.47
N HIS A 320 15.53 -15.52 -16.48
CA HIS A 320 16.38 -14.40 -16.91
C HIS A 320 15.55 -13.20 -17.39
N ALA A 321 14.49 -13.42 -18.16
CA ALA A 321 13.59 -12.34 -18.59
C ALA A 321 12.88 -11.66 -17.38
N PHE A 322 12.58 -12.42 -16.33
CA PHE A 322 12.08 -11.85 -15.08
C PHE A 322 13.12 -10.96 -14.41
N ILE A 323 14.37 -11.42 -14.28
CA ILE A 323 15.46 -10.61 -13.68
C ILE A 323 15.67 -9.31 -14.48
N GLU A 324 15.72 -9.41 -15.82
CA GLU A 324 15.87 -8.23 -16.69
C GLU A 324 14.72 -7.24 -16.53
N ARG A 325 13.49 -7.73 -16.43
CA ARG A 325 12.29 -6.90 -16.24
C ARG A 325 12.29 -6.20 -14.88
N GLU A 326 12.61 -6.91 -13.80
CA GLU A 326 12.66 -6.35 -12.45
C GLU A 326 13.90 -5.47 -12.22
N GLY A 327 14.96 -5.72 -12.96
CA GLY A 327 16.17 -4.92 -12.97
C GLY A 327 16.90 -4.88 -11.62
N GLN A 328 17.61 -3.78 -11.39
CA GLN A 328 18.49 -3.62 -10.24
C GLN A 328 17.76 -3.75 -8.89
N GLY A 329 16.49 -3.33 -8.80
CA GLY A 329 15.71 -3.42 -7.56
C GLY A 329 15.55 -4.85 -7.05
N LEU A 330 15.37 -5.85 -7.94
CA LEU A 330 15.33 -7.26 -7.57
C LEU A 330 16.70 -7.75 -7.07
N VAL A 331 17.77 -7.36 -7.75
CA VAL A 331 19.14 -7.73 -7.37
C VAL A 331 19.49 -7.11 -6.01
N ASP A 332 19.08 -5.87 -5.76
CA ASP A 332 19.30 -5.20 -4.47
C ASP A 332 18.54 -5.90 -3.34
N TYR A 333 17.24 -6.22 -3.53
CA TYR A 333 16.47 -7.00 -2.57
C TYR A 333 17.10 -8.36 -2.27
N ALA A 334 17.46 -9.12 -3.31
CA ALA A 334 18.10 -10.43 -3.16
C ALA A 334 19.47 -10.35 -2.44
N THR A 335 20.20 -9.28 -2.71
CA THR A 335 21.49 -9.01 -2.03
C THR A 335 21.26 -8.67 -0.56
N TRP A 336 20.30 -7.77 -0.25
CA TRP A 336 19.92 -7.44 1.12
C TRP A 336 19.53 -8.70 1.90
N ALA A 337 18.65 -9.55 1.33
CA ALA A 337 18.24 -10.80 1.95
C ALA A 337 19.43 -11.77 2.22
N THR A 338 20.41 -11.78 1.33
CA THR A 338 21.63 -12.58 1.50
C THR A 338 22.52 -12.02 2.60
N ILE A 339 22.70 -10.70 2.68
CA ILE A 339 23.48 -10.05 3.75
C ILE A 339 22.78 -10.20 5.10
N PHE A 340 21.45 -10.04 5.14
CA PHE A 340 20.62 -10.26 6.33
C PHE A 340 20.87 -11.62 6.96
N ALA A 341 20.93 -12.68 6.15
CA ALA A 341 21.21 -14.05 6.62
C ALA A 341 22.60 -14.22 7.29
N ILE A 342 23.55 -13.35 6.97
CA ILE A 342 24.94 -13.41 7.46
C ILE A 342 25.15 -12.49 8.66
N HIS A 343 24.59 -11.29 8.62
CA HIS A 343 24.88 -10.20 9.54
C HIS A 343 23.71 -9.79 10.44
N GLY A 344 22.52 -10.39 10.27
CA GLY A 344 21.36 -10.12 11.10
C GLY A 344 20.44 -9.02 10.54
N PRO A 345 19.36 -8.69 11.29
CA PRO A 345 18.22 -7.95 10.76
C PRO A 345 18.43 -6.43 10.57
N ASP A 346 19.30 -5.81 11.38
CA ASP A 346 19.52 -4.37 11.30
C ASP A 346 20.72 -4.05 10.41
N TRP A 347 20.44 -3.59 9.18
CA TRP A 347 21.48 -3.21 8.23
C TRP A 347 22.37 -2.05 8.74
N ARG A 348 21.91 -1.25 9.69
CA ARG A 348 22.69 -0.16 10.29
C ARG A 348 23.80 -0.69 11.22
N GLU A 349 23.65 -1.93 11.69
CA GLU A 349 24.67 -2.65 12.48
C GLU A 349 25.65 -3.47 11.63
N TRP A 350 25.38 -3.62 10.31
CA TRP A 350 26.29 -4.31 9.41
C TRP A 350 27.64 -3.61 9.32
N PRO A 351 28.71 -4.29 8.87
CA PRO A 351 29.96 -3.63 8.52
C PRO A 351 29.72 -2.39 7.64
N GLU A 352 30.42 -1.30 7.91
CA GLU A 352 30.18 0.00 7.26
C GLU A 352 30.19 -0.10 5.72
N GLU A 353 31.10 -0.91 5.17
CA GLU A 353 31.23 -1.18 3.75
C GLU A 353 30.04 -1.92 3.12
N LEU A 354 29.17 -2.55 3.93
CA LEU A 354 27.95 -3.24 3.46
C LEU A 354 26.68 -2.42 3.60
N ARG A 355 26.74 -1.22 4.21
CA ARG A 355 25.57 -0.35 4.40
C ARG A 355 25.18 0.42 3.14
N ASP A 356 26.12 0.56 2.19
CA ASP A 356 25.83 1.17 0.88
C ASP A 356 25.65 0.08 -0.18
N PRO A 357 24.45 -0.07 -0.78
CA PRO A 357 24.18 -1.08 -1.81
C PRO A 357 25.04 -0.92 -3.08
N ARG A 358 25.71 0.22 -3.24
CA ARG A 358 26.56 0.53 -4.41
C ARG A 358 28.05 0.38 -4.13
N SER A 359 28.43 -0.02 -2.91
CA SER A 359 29.83 -0.20 -2.53
C SER A 359 30.51 -1.38 -3.27
N GLU A 360 31.82 -1.29 -3.43
CA GLU A 360 32.62 -2.40 -3.99
C GLU A 360 32.53 -3.68 -3.12
N ALA A 361 32.36 -3.53 -1.81
CA ALA A 361 32.22 -4.65 -0.89
C ALA A 361 30.92 -5.42 -1.12
N VAL A 362 29.80 -4.70 -1.37
CA VAL A 362 28.52 -5.31 -1.72
C VAL A 362 28.60 -6.00 -3.08
N GLU A 363 29.24 -5.39 -4.08
CA GLU A 363 29.42 -6.02 -5.39
C GLU A 363 30.27 -7.30 -5.28
N LYS A 364 31.33 -7.28 -4.51
CA LYS A 364 32.13 -8.48 -4.23
C LYS A 364 31.31 -9.57 -3.52
N LEU A 365 30.49 -9.18 -2.53
CA LEU A 365 29.62 -10.12 -1.84
C LEU A 365 28.62 -10.78 -2.79
N ARG A 366 28.02 -10.03 -3.73
CA ARG A 366 27.14 -10.57 -4.78
C ARG A 366 27.82 -11.66 -5.60
N GLN A 367 29.08 -11.45 -5.95
CA GLN A 367 29.87 -12.43 -6.70
C GLN A 367 30.19 -13.66 -5.84
N ASP A 368 30.67 -13.44 -4.63
CA ASP A 368 31.08 -14.51 -3.71
C ASP A 368 29.86 -15.35 -3.21
N ARG A 369 28.65 -14.79 -3.26
CA ARG A 369 27.38 -15.39 -2.81
C ARG A 369 26.35 -15.50 -3.92
N SER A 370 26.78 -15.63 -5.16
CA SER A 370 25.91 -15.60 -6.33
C SER A 370 24.76 -16.62 -6.29
N GLU A 371 25.01 -17.85 -5.77
CA GLU A 371 23.96 -18.87 -5.60
C GLU A 371 22.85 -18.40 -4.65
N GLN A 372 23.21 -17.77 -3.53
CA GLN A 372 22.26 -17.28 -2.54
C GLN A 372 21.44 -16.10 -3.09
N VAL A 373 22.10 -15.18 -3.78
CA VAL A 373 21.40 -14.04 -4.44
C VAL A 373 20.47 -14.56 -5.55
N GLU A 374 20.92 -15.52 -6.37
CA GLU A 374 20.09 -16.13 -7.40
C GLU A 374 18.90 -16.87 -6.79
N PHE A 375 19.06 -17.57 -5.68
CA PHE A 375 17.97 -18.22 -4.96
C PHE A 375 16.90 -17.22 -4.52
N GLN A 376 17.28 -16.08 -3.97
CA GLN A 376 16.33 -15.04 -3.58
C GLN A 376 15.58 -14.44 -4.79
N CYS A 377 16.28 -14.22 -5.91
CA CYS A 377 15.64 -13.82 -7.16
C CYS A 377 14.66 -14.89 -7.68
N TRP A 378 15.03 -16.16 -7.58
CA TRP A 378 14.22 -17.28 -8.00
C TRP A 378 12.93 -17.42 -7.16
N LEU A 379 13.01 -17.22 -5.84
CA LEU A 379 11.82 -17.19 -4.98
C LEU A 379 10.79 -16.16 -5.45
N GLN A 380 11.25 -14.95 -5.80
CA GLN A 380 10.36 -13.90 -6.31
C GLN A 380 9.78 -14.24 -7.68
N TRP A 381 10.54 -14.92 -8.54
CA TRP A 381 10.04 -15.38 -9.81
C TRP A 381 8.98 -16.48 -9.67
N VAL A 382 9.19 -17.45 -8.78
CA VAL A 382 8.20 -18.51 -8.48
C VAL A 382 6.90 -17.89 -7.94
N LEU A 383 7.00 -16.93 -7.00
CA LEU A 383 5.84 -16.20 -6.48
C LEU A 383 5.06 -15.51 -7.60
N ALA A 384 5.77 -14.78 -8.47
CA ALA A 384 5.13 -14.09 -9.60
C ALA A 384 4.47 -15.07 -10.56
N ASP A 385 5.09 -16.24 -10.83
CA ASP A 385 4.54 -17.29 -11.69
C ASP A 385 3.25 -17.88 -11.11
N GLN A 386 3.25 -18.20 -9.80
CA GLN A 386 2.07 -18.71 -9.09
C GLN A 386 0.97 -17.67 -8.99
N LEU A 387 1.28 -16.42 -8.65
CA LEU A 387 0.29 -15.35 -8.54
C LEU A 387 -0.38 -15.03 -9.88
N ALA A 388 0.40 -15.00 -10.97
CA ALA A 388 -0.13 -14.90 -12.33
C ALA A 388 -1.06 -16.08 -12.67
N GLY A 389 -0.72 -17.28 -12.19
CA GLY A 389 -1.57 -18.46 -12.27
C GLY A 389 -2.91 -18.23 -11.57
N VAL A 390 -2.87 -17.82 -10.30
CA VAL A 390 -4.09 -17.54 -9.51
C VAL A 390 -4.98 -16.51 -10.21
N GLN A 391 -4.44 -15.38 -10.62
CA GLN A 391 -5.22 -14.33 -11.30
C GLN A 391 -5.87 -14.86 -12.58
N ARG A 392 -5.14 -15.61 -13.39
CA ARG A 392 -5.68 -16.23 -14.61
C ARG A 392 -6.82 -17.19 -14.29
N ASP A 393 -6.61 -18.10 -13.33
CA ASP A 393 -7.58 -19.13 -12.96
C ASP A 393 -8.87 -18.50 -12.41
N LEU A 394 -8.76 -17.45 -11.58
CA LEU A 394 -9.92 -16.70 -11.09
C LEU A 394 -10.69 -16.00 -12.20
N ARG A 395 -9.98 -15.41 -13.18
CA ARG A 395 -10.62 -14.82 -14.35
C ARG A 395 -11.31 -15.85 -15.22
N GLU A 396 -10.72 -17.04 -15.40
CA GLU A 396 -11.29 -18.16 -16.16
C GLU A 396 -12.50 -18.75 -15.46
N THR A 397 -12.57 -18.75 -14.11
CA THR A 397 -13.76 -19.17 -13.35
C THR A 397 -14.89 -18.13 -13.34
N GLY A 398 -14.69 -16.98 -13.96
CA GLY A 398 -15.72 -15.94 -14.14
C GLY A 398 -15.64 -14.74 -13.19
N MET A 399 -14.66 -14.65 -12.31
CA MET A 399 -14.43 -13.45 -11.53
C MET A 399 -14.09 -12.27 -12.46
N ARG A 400 -14.86 -11.19 -12.36
CA ARG A 400 -14.70 -10.02 -13.25
C ARG A 400 -13.48 -9.15 -12.92
N LEU A 401 -12.97 -9.20 -11.67
CA LEU A 401 -11.72 -8.54 -11.25
C LEU A 401 -10.62 -9.56 -10.89
N GLY A 402 -10.96 -10.65 -10.21
CA GLY A 402 -9.98 -11.61 -9.69
C GLY A 402 -9.32 -11.12 -8.40
N VAL A 403 -7.99 -11.19 -8.29
CA VAL A 403 -7.25 -10.74 -7.12
C VAL A 403 -7.27 -9.22 -7.02
N MET A 404 -7.56 -8.71 -5.82
CA MET A 404 -7.35 -7.32 -5.42
C MET A 404 -6.25 -7.33 -4.34
N HIS A 405 -5.13 -6.71 -4.63
CA HIS A 405 -4.04 -6.57 -3.66
C HIS A 405 -4.30 -5.44 -2.66
N ASP A 406 -3.65 -5.53 -1.51
CA ASP A 406 -3.59 -4.45 -0.53
C ASP A 406 -2.16 -3.90 -0.46
N LEU A 407 -2.02 -2.57 -0.48
CA LEU A 407 -0.74 -1.87 -0.43
C LEU A 407 -0.57 -1.22 0.93
N ALA A 408 0.43 -1.66 1.70
CA ALA A 408 0.78 -1.08 3.00
C ALA A 408 1.26 0.37 2.90
N VAL A 409 1.09 1.15 3.97
CA VAL A 409 1.49 2.57 4.04
C VAL A 409 2.99 2.74 3.87
N GLY A 410 3.80 1.94 4.55
CA GLY A 410 5.24 2.05 4.58
C GLY A 410 5.95 0.71 4.70
N VAL A 411 7.20 0.75 5.16
CA VAL A 411 8.07 -0.41 5.29
C VAL A 411 8.76 -0.44 6.66
N HIS A 412 9.28 -1.60 7.03
CA HIS A 412 10.08 -1.76 8.24
C HIS A 412 11.33 -0.87 8.20
N PRO A 413 11.71 -0.19 9.31
CA PRO A 413 12.85 0.74 9.35
C PRO A 413 14.20 0.08 9.04
N HIS A 414 14.30 -1.24 9.18
CA HIS A 414 15.50 -2.03 8.86
C HIS A 414 15.32 -2.88 7.60
N GLY A 415 14.24 -2.63 6.84
CA GLY A 415 13.88 -3.43 5.67
C GLY A 415 14.77 -3.19 4.45
N ALA A 416 14.51 -3.96 3.41
CA ALA A 416 15.24 -3.90 2.15
C ALA A 416 15.10 -2.54 1.45
N ASP A 417 13.89 -1.93 1.49
CA ASP A 417 13.67 -0.63 0.87
C ASP A 417 14.47 0.47 1.56
N THR A 418 14.61 0.44 2.91
CA THR A 418 15.39 1.43 3.64
C THR A 418 16.88 1.34 3.37
N TRP A 419 17.40 0.14 3.10
CA TRP A 419 18.78 -0.07 2.70
C TRP A 419 19.01 0.32 1.23
N SER A 420 18.14 -0.11 0.32
CA SER A 420 18.36 0.00 -1.13
C SER A 420 18.01 1.38 -1.70
N LEU A 421 17.02 2.08 -1.13
CA LEU A 421 16.53 3.36 -1.62
C LEU A 421 17.19 4.56 -0.93
N GLY A 422 17.98 4.32 0.12
CA GLY A 422 18.79 5.33 0.77
C GLY A 422 17.98 6.55 1.23
N ASP A 423 18.39 7.75 0.77
CA ASP A 423 17.79 9.02 1.17
C ASP A 423 16.39 9.28 0.60
N ALA A 424 15.82 8.37 -0.21
CA ALA A 424 14.43 8.48 -0.65
C ALA A 424 13.43 8.31 0.52
N LEU A 425 13.87 7.66 1.61
CA LEU A 425 13.13 7.57 2.85
C LEU A 425 13.77 8.47 3.92
N ALA A 426 12.92 9.15 4.70
CA ALA A 426 13.40 10.03 5.76
C ALA A 426 13.94 9.22 6.95
N ARG A 427 14.95 9.77 7.62
CA ARG A 427 15.53 9.23 8.85
C ARG A 427 15.12 10.11 10.03
N ASP A 428 15.26 9.59 11.25
CA ASP A 428 14.97 10.28 12.51
C ASP A 428 13.51 10.70 12.70
N VAL A 429 12.61 10.18 11.86
CA VAL A 429 11.16 10.37 11.92
C VAL A 429 10.45 9.08 11.50
N THR A 430 9.23 8.90 12.03
CA THR A 430 8.34 7.78 11.69
C THR A 430 6.97 8.28 11.26
N VAL A 431 6.24 7.43 10.54
CA VAL A 431 4.83 7.67 10.18
C VAL A 431 3.93 7.20 11.31
N GLY A 432 2.82 7.89 11.49
CA GLY A 432 1.76 7.49 12.42
C GLY A 432 0.48 8.27 12.19
N ALA A 433 -0.31 8.40 13.23
CA ALA A 433 -1.53 9.20 13.25
C ALA A 433 -1.60 10.05 14.53
N PRO A 434 -2.16 11.27 14.47
CA PRO A 434 -2.45 12.05 15.65
C PRO A 434 -3.52 11.36 16.51
N ALA A 435 -3.71 11.85 17.75
CA ALA A 435 -4.79 11.38 18.61
C ALA A 435 -6.16 11.52 17.92
N ASP A 436 -6.99 10.49 18.05
CA ASP A 436 -8.37 10.44 17.58
C ASP A 436 -9.33 9.92 18.66
N GLN A 437 -10.61 9.74 18.32
CA GLN A 437 -11.61 9.27 19.28
C GLN A 437 -11.38 7.81 19.74
N TYR A 438 -10.67 7.00 18.96
CA TYR A 438 -10.38 5.59 19.23
C TYR A 438 -9.00 5.42 19.90
N ASN A 439 -8.01 6.23 19.47
CA ASN A 439 -6.63 6.23 19.96
C ASN A 439 -6.23 7.61 20.49
N GLN A 440 -6.58 7.89 21.74
CA GLN A 440 -6.36 9.23 22.35
C GLN A 440 -4.88 9.60 22.56
N LEU A 441 -3.97 8.63 22.47
CA LEU A 441 -2.52 8.86 22.55
C LEU A 441 -1.88 9.07 21.16
N GLY A 442 -2.65 8.86 20.08
CA GLY A 442 -2.13 8.73 18.72
C GLY A 442 -1.45 7.39 18.48
N GLN A 443 -0.97 7.17 17.27
CA GLN A 443 -0.33 5.94 16.86
C GLN A 443 1.03 6.24 16.23
N ASN A 444 2.03 5.41 16.53
CA ASN A 444 3.30 5.38 15.81
C ASN A 444 3.41 4.02 15.10
N TRP A 445 3.50 4.04 13.77
CA TRP A 445 3.59 2.83 12.96
C TRP A 445 5.03 2.39 12.69
N SER A 446 6.01 3.11 13.26
CA SER A 446 7.45 2.82 13.15
C SER A 446 8.02 2.85 11.72
N GLN A 447 7.27 3.30 10.74
CA GLN A 447 7.63 3.28 9.32
C GLN A 447 8.32 4.58 8.92
N PRO A 448 9.50 4.55 8.26
CA PRO A 448 10.10 5.74 7.69
C PRO A 448 9.28 6.25 6.49
N PRO A 449 8.92 7.55 6.45
CA PRO A 449 8.16 8.10 5.35
C PRO A 449 9.02 8.36 4.11
N TRP A 450 8.39 8.37 2.92
CA TRP A 450 9.02 8.91 1.72
C TRP A 450 9.39 10.38 1.90
N ARG A 451 10.57 10.77 1.42
CA ARG A 451 10.95 12.17 1.27
C ARG A 451 10.37 12.73 -0.03
N PRO A 452 9.46 13.74 0.02
CA PRO A 452 8.81 14.27 -1.17
C PRO A 452 9.80 14.84 -2.19
N ASP A 453 10.85 15.55 -1.72
CA ASP A 453 11.89 16.13 -2.54
C ASP A 453 12.71 15.05 -3.28
N LYS A 454 13.07 13.98 -2.58
CA LYS A 454 13.86 12.88 -3.15
C LYS A 454 13.05 12.03 -4.13
N LEU A 455 11.78 11.79 -3.85
CA LEU A 455 10.90 11.13 -4.83
C LEU A 455 10.85 11.92 -6.15
N ALA A 456 10.69 13.24 -6.07
CA ALA A 456 10.70 14.11 -7.25
C ALA A 456 12.06 14.08 -7.97
N GLU A 457 13.19 14.13 -7.22
CA GLU A 457 14.55 14.03 -7.80
C GLU A 457 14.78 12.70 -8.52
N LEU A 458 14.22 11.62 -8.02
CA LEU A 458 14.24 10.28 -8.65
C LEU A 458 13.18 10.10 -9.76
N GLY A 459 12.45 11.16 -10.12
CA GLY A 459 11.38 11.12 -11.10
C GLY A 459 10.26 10.16 -10.71
N TYR A 460 10.02 9.95 -9.40
CA TYR A 460 9.08 8.99 -8.82
C TYR A 460 9.33 7.52 -9.20
N ALA A 461 10.52 7.16 -9.69
CA ALA A 461 10.79 5.79 -10.13
C ALA A 461 10.54 4.73 -9.04
N PRO A 462 10.96 4.89 -7.76
CA PRO A 462 10.68 3.91 -6.72
C PRO A 462 9.17 3.72 -6.47
N TYR A 463 8.41 4.80 -6.46
CA TYR A 463 6.95 4.78 -6.31
C TYR A 463 6.26 4.09 -7.49
N ARG A 464 6.65 4.46 -8.73
CA ARG A 464 6.18 3.79 -9.95
C ARG A 464 6.40 2.28 -9.91
N ASP A 465 7.61 1.86 -9.58
CA ASP A 465 7.98 0.44 -9.61
C ASP A 465 7.23 -0.36 -8.53
N MET A 466 6.97 0.23 -7.38
CA MET A 466 6.12 -0.31 -6.33
C MET A 466 4.67 -0.49 -6.81
N ILE A 467 4.06 0.56 -7.40
CA ILE A 467 2.68 0.50 -7.91
C ILE A 467 2.56 -0.52 -9.05
N ARG A 468 3.52 -0.57 -9.97
CA ARG A 468 3.57 -1.58 -11.05
C ARG A 468 3.64 -3.00 -10.52
N ALA A 469 4.44 -3.23 -9.47
CA ALA A 469 4.54 -4.54 -8.85
C ALA A 469 3.21 -4.95 -8.19
N ALA A 470 2.56 -4.03 -7.46
CA ALA A 470 1.28 -4.28 -6.80
C ALA A 470 0.10 -4.49 -7.77
N LEU A 471 0.15 -3.87 -8.95
CA LEU A 471 -0.89 -3.99 -9.98
C LEU A 471 -0.66 -5.14 -10.96
N ARG A 472 0.51 -5.75 -10.94
CA ARG A 472 0.80 -6.91 -11.78
C ARG A 472 -0.07 -8.07 -11.33
N ASP A 473 -0.67 -8.77 -12.28
CA ASP A 473 -1.49 -9.95 -12.00
C ASP A 473 -2.62 -9.68 -10.98
N ALA A 474 -3.23 -8.48 -11.06
CA ALA A 474 -4.33 -8.05 -10.21
C ALA A 474 -5.42 -7.34 -11.03
N GLY A 475 -6.68 -7.48 -10.61
CA GLY A 475 -7.80 -6.68 -11.16
C GLY A 475 -8.16 -5.48 -10.30
N GLY A 476 -7.53 -5.35 -9.13
CA GLY A 476 -7.72 -4.21 -8.24
C GLY A 476 -6.58 -4.00 -7.26
N LEU A 477 -6.52 -2.79 -6.70
CA LEU A 477 -5.57 -2.40 -5.67
C LEU A 477 -6.31 -1.61 -4.58
N ARG A 478 -6.27 -2.10 -3.33
CA ARG A 478 -6.59 -1.29 -2.15
C ARG A 478 -5.33 -0.59 -1.69
N ILE A 479 -5.43 0.68 -1.36
CA ILE A 479 -4.33 1.47 -0.80
C ILE A 479 -4.68 1.77 0.64
N ASP A 480 -3.87 1.23 1.54
CA ASP A 480 -3.98 1.50 2.94
C ASP A 480 -3.64 2.96 3.23
N HIS A 481 -4.46 3.64 4.04
CA HIS A 481 -4.32 5.05 4.38
C HIS A 481 -4.03 5.94 3.16
N VAL A 482 -4.95 5.94 2.17
CA VAL A 482 -4.77 6.65 0.88
C VAL A 482 -4.47 8.14 1.04
N ILE A 483 -4.85 8.74 2.17
CA ILE A 483 -4.52 10.13 2.52
C ILE A 483 -3.00 10.35 2.55
N GLY A 484 -2.22 9.28 2.74
CA GLY A 484 -0.76 9.28 2.66
C GLY A 484 -0.20 9.76 1.32
N LEU A 485 -1.01 9.74 0.24
CA LEU A 485 -0.63 10.35 -1.05
C LEU A 485 -0.74 11.89 -1.05
N PHE A 486 -1.41 12.47 -0.05
CA PHE A 486 -1.64 13.89 0.13
C PHE A 486 -0.83 14.46 1.26
N ARG A 487 -0.85 13.80 2.42
CA ARG A 487 -0.09 14.16 3.62
C ARG A 487 0.06 12.96 4.55
N LEU A 488 1.19 12.90 5.27
CA LEU A 488 1.42 11.94 6.35
C LEU A 488 1.74 12.66 7.64
N TRP A 489 1.37 12.02 8.76
CA TRP A 489 1.75 12.47 10.08
C TRP A 489 3.14 11.95 10.41
N TRP A 490 4.12 12.86 10.53
CA TRP A 490 5.51 12.54 10.85
C TRP A 490 5.78 12.80 12.32
N ILE A 491 6.33 11.82 12.98
CA ILE A 491 6.65 11.83 14.41
C ILE A 491 8.17 11.80 14.55
N PRO A 492 8.81 12.81 15.18
CA PRO A 492 10.24 12.73 15.50
C PRO A 492 10.56 11.50 16.34
N GLU A 493 11.66 10.82 16.03
CA GLU A 493 12.06 9.62 16.76
C GLU A 493 12.24 9.92 18.25
N GLY A 494 11.75 9.03 19.12
CA GLY A 494 11.82 9.19 20.57
C GLY A 494 10.79 10.16 21.18
N THR A 495 9.86 10.73 20.38
CA THR A 495 8.76 11.56 20.90
C THR A 495 7.45 10.79 20.94
N LEU A 496 6.43 11.37 21.63
CA LEU A 496 5.11 10.77 21.66
C LEU A 496 4.38 10.93 20.30
N PRO A 497 3.50 10.00 19.93
CA PRO A 497 2.77 10.07 18.64
C PRO A 497 2.02 11.40 18.42
N ARG A 498 1.48 12.00 19.50
CA ARG A 498 0.78 13.29 19.45
C ARG A 498 1.68 14.51 19.18
N GLU A 499 3.01 14.36 19.25
CA GLU A 499 4.00 15.43 19.10
C GLU A 499 4.52 15.56 17.67
N GLY A 500 3.88 14.90 16.71
CA GLY A 500 4.19 14.97 15.30
C GLY A 500 3.65 16.22 14.59
N THR A 501 3.80 16.19 13.28
CA THR A 501 3.18 17.17 12.37
C THR A 501 2.88 16.54 11.00
N TYR A 502 1.97 17.16 10.23
CA TYR A 502 1.71 16.75 8.86
C TYR A 502 2.78 17.26 7.90
N VAL A 503 3.24 16.36 7.02
CA VAL A 503 4.08 16.69 5.86
C VAL A 503 3.30 16.38 4.60
N ARG A 504 3.19 17.37 3.70
CA ARG A 504 2.44 17.27 2.45
C ARG A 504 3.29 16.66 1.34
N TYR A 505 2.62 15.90 0.48
CA TYR A 505 3.16 15.35 -0.75
C TYR A 505 2.57 16.06 -1.97
N ASP A 506 3.23 15.94 -3.12
CA ASP A 506 2.65 16.32 -4.40
C ASP A 506 1.61 15.27 -4.81
N HIS A 507 0.38 15.46 -4.33
CA HIS A 507 -0.72 14.53 -4.59
C HIS A 507 -1.10 14.47 -6.08
N GLU A 508 -0.93 15.55 -6.84
CA GLU A 508 -1.17 15.54 -8.28
C GLU A 508 -0.22 14.56 -8.98
N ALA A 509 1.06 14.55 -8.59
CA ALA A 509 2.03 13.61 -9.11
C ALA A 509 1.76 12.18 -8.61
N MET A 510 1.56 11.99 -7.30
CA MET A 510 1.36 10.67 -6.69
C MET A 510 0.10 9.99 -7.25
N VAL A 511 -1.04 10.68 -7.21
CA VAL A 511 -2.31 10.15 -7.74
C VAL A 511 -2.25 10.01 -9.26
N GLY A 512 -1.59 10.94 -9.96
CA GLY A 512 -1.42 10.84 -11.42
C GLY A 512 -0.68 9.58 -11.84
N ILE A 513 0.43 9.27 -11.19
CA ILE A 513 1.22 8.06 -11.44
C ILE A 513 0.41 6.80 -11.12
N LEU A 514 -0.29 6.80 -9.97
CA LEU A 514 -1.19 5.69 -9.60
C LEU A 514 -2.24 5.45 -10.69
N MET A 515 -2.90 6.50 -11.15
CA MET A 515 -3.91 6.38 -12.20
C MET A 515 -3.35 5.88 -13.54
N LEU A 516 -2.14 6.33 -13.91
CA LEU A 516 -1.50 5.85 -15.14
C LEU A 516 -1.22 4.35 -15.08
N GLU A 517 -0.65 3.87 -13.97
CA GLU A 517 -0.30 2.46 -13.84
C GLU A 517 -1.55 1.58 -13.65
N ALA A 518 -2.58 2.07 -12.92
CA ALA A 518 -3.86 1.37 -12.79
C ALA A 518 -4.62 1.29 -14.14
N HIS A 519 -4.61 2.38 -14.93
CA HIS A 519 -5.18 2.38 -16.27
C HIS A 519 -4.50 1.33 -17.17
N ARG A 520 -3.18 1.23 -17.12
CA ARG A 520 -2.40 0.23 -17.89
C ARG A 520 -2.70 -1.20 -17.47
N ALA A 521 -2.91 -1.42 -16.19
CA ALA A 521 -3.29 -2.73 -15.65
C ALA A 521 -4.77 -3.08 -15.88
N GLY A 522 -5.60 -2.11 -16.25
CA GLY A 522 -7.06 -2.27 -16.30
C GLY A 522 -7.67 -2.56 -14.93
N ALA A 523 -7.05 -2.04 -13.87
CA ALA A 523 -7.39 -2.34 -12.49
C ALA A 523 -8.23 -1.24 -11.84
N VAL A 524 -9.11 -1.65 -10.91
CA VAL A 524 -9.85 -0.75 -10.01
C VAL A 524 -8.96 -0.35 -8.84
N VAL A 525 -9.04 0.92 -8.42
CA VAL A 525 -8.34 1.39 -7.22
C VAL A 525 -9.35 1.74 -6.14
N VAL A 526 -9.10 1.22 -4.93
CA VAL A 526 -9.86 1.52 -3.72
C VAL A 526 -8.91 2.16 -2.71
N GLY A 527 -9.20 3.39 -2.29
CA GLY A 527 -8.47 4.06 -1.21
C GLY A 527 -9.16 3.84 0.13
N GLU A 528 -8.41 3.41 1.14
CA GLU A 528 -8.87 3.47 2.51
C GLU A 528 -8.77 4.94 2.97
N ASP A 529 -9.93 5.60 3.12
CA ASP A 529 -10.10 7.01 3.44
C ASP A 529 -10.85 7.23 4.75
N LEU A 530 -10.59 6.35 5.73
CA LEU A 530 -11.14 6.42 7.08
C LEU A 530 -10.40 7.44 7.95
N GLY A 531 -10.99 7.83 9.07
CA GLY A 531 -10.42 8.77 10.01
C GLY A 531 -10.62 10.25 9.64
N THR A 532 -9.68 11.11 10.06
CA THR A 532 -9.77 12.57 9.86
C THR A 532 -9.32 12.96 8.46
N VAL A 533 -10.25 12.92 7.51
CA VAL A 533 -10.01 13.25 6.10
C VAL A 533 -10.62 14.61 5.78
N GLU A 534 -9.85 15.47 5.14
CA GLU A 534 -10.37 16.74 4.63
C GLU A 534 -11.39 16.47 3.51
N PRO A 535 -12.60 17.09 3.51
CA PRO A 535 -13.66 16.78 2.54
C PRO A 535 -13.20 16.86 1.09
N TRP A 536 -12.38 17.83 0.73
CA TRP A 536 -11.87 18.02 -0.63
C TRP A 536 -11.03 16.84 -1.14
N VAL A 537 -10.39 16.07 -0.24
CA VAL A 537 -9.59 14.88 -0.61
C VAL A 537 -10.51 13.78 -1.14
N ARG A 538 -11.67 13.57 -0.49
CA ARG A 538 -12.67 12.60 -0.96
C ARG A 538 -13.26 13.01 -2.30
N ASP A 539 -13.55 14.30 -2.47
CA ASP A 539 -14.05 14.84 -3.74
C ASP A 539 -13.01 14.62 -4.85
N TYR A 540 -11.74 14.95 -4.58
CA TYR A 540 -10.64 14.77 -5.53
C TYR A 540 -10.46 13.30 -5.95
N LEU A 541 -10.47 12.36 -4.99
CA LEU A 541 -10.36 10.92 -5.28
C LEU A 541 -11.55 10.43 -6.11
N SER A 542 -12.76 10.88 -5.79
CA SER A 542 -13.97 10.56 -6.54
C SER A 542 -13.93 11.10 -7.98
N GLU A 543 -13.47 12.34 -8.17
CA GLU A 543 -13.28 12.94 -9.50
C GLU A 543 -12.21 12.18 -10.29
N ALA A 544 -11.16 11.71 -9.64
CA ALA A 544 -10.11 10.88 -10.21
C ALA A 544 -10.59 9.45 -10.57
N GLY A 545 -11.78 9.03 -10.14
CA GLY A 545 -12.32 7.68 -10.37
C GLY A 545 -11.74 6.63 -9.43
N ILE A 546 -11.19 7.05 -8.27
CA ILE A 546 -10.70 6.18 -7.20
C ILE A 546 -11.83 5.99 -6.19
N LEU A 547 -12.13 4.73 -5.87
CA LEU A 547 -13.16 4.37 -4.90
C LEU A 547 -12.65 4.65 -3.48
N GLY A 548 -13.55 5.13 -2.60
CA GLY A 548 -13.29 5.18 -1.16
C GLY A 548 -13.68 3.91 -0.44
N THR A 549 -13.62 3.92 0.89
CA THR A 549 -14.06 2.82 1.77
C THR A 549 -15.19 3.29 2.68
N SER A 550 -16.29 2.53 2.75
CA SER A 550 -17.40 2.76 3.66
C SER A 550 -17.59 1.55 4.56
N ILE A 551 -17.51 1.75 5.87
CA ILE A 551 -17.71 0.70 6.87
C ILE A 551 -19.06 0.93 7.56
N LEU A 552 -19.93 -0.07 7.59
CA LEU A 552 -21.29 0.04 8.10
C LEU A 552 -21.35 0.66 9.49
N TRP A 553 -20.45 0.27 10.39
CA TRP A 553 -20.41 0.77 11.76
C TRP A 553 -20.14 2.27 11.89
N PHE A 554 -19.57 2.90 10.84
CA PHE A 554 -19.26 4.34 10.79
C PHE A 554 -20.26 5.14 9.96
N GLU A 555 -21.13 4.48 9.20
CA GLU A 555 -22.15 5.12 8.37
C GLU A 555 -23.44 5.34 9.18
N LYS A 556 -23.41 6.32 10.06
CA LYS A 556 -24.51 6.68 10.99
C LYS A 556 -25.08 8.06 10.70
N ASP A 557 -26.36 8.24 10.97
CA ASP A 557 -27.06 9.52 10.89
C ASP A 557 -26.77 10.34 12.16
N TYR A 558 -25.58 10.96 12.24
CA TYR A 558 -25.16 11.80 13.36
C TYR A 558 -25.95 13.08 13.49
N ASP A 559 -26.63 13.54 12.43
CA ASP A 559 -27.51 14.72 12.44
C ASP A 559 -28.96 14.38 12.84
N GLY A 560 -29.30 13.08 12.85
CA GLY A 560 -30.61 12.55 13.17
C GLY A 560 -30.68 11.78 14.49
N ASP A 561 -31.12 10.52 14.45
CA ASP A 561 -31.32 9.67 15.62
C ASP A 561 -30.09 8.81 16.00
N GLY A 562 -28.98 8.94 15.28
CA GLY A 562 -27.75 8.16 15.45
C GLY A 562 -27.86 6.72 14.94
N GLY A 563 -28.94 6.35 14.26
CA GLY A 563 -29.11 5.06 13.61
C GLY A 563 -28.27 4.91 12.34
N LEU A 564 -28.44 3.79 11.63
CA LEU A 564 -27.76 3.57 10.35
C LEU A 564 -28.24 4.58 9.28
N LEU A 565 -27.31 5.16 8.54
CA LEU A 565 -27.65 5.90 7.33
C LEU A 565 -28.45 5.00 6.39
N PRO A 566 -29.46 5.54 5.67
CA PRO A 566 -30.13 4.79 4.65
C PRO A 566 -29.15 4.25 3.59
N PRO A 567 -29.28 3.01 3.11
CA PRO A 567 -28.33 2.43 2.15
C PRO A 567 -28.16 3.27 0.88
N GLU A 568 -29.24 3.90 0.42
CA GLU A 568 -29.26 4.80 -0.73
C GLU A 568 -28.44 6.09 -0.53
N SER A 569 -28.05 6.42 0.70
CA SER A 569 -27.21 7.58 1.04
C SER A 569 -25.70 7.27 1.01
N TYR A 570 -25.35 6.00 0.87
CA TYR A 570 -23.94 5.63 0.75
C TYR A 570 -23.31 6.21 -0.50
N ARG A 571 -22.02 6.50 -0.43
CA ARG A 571 -21.23 6.93 -1.60
C ARG A 571 -21.32 5.87 -2.70
N GLU A 572 -21.46 6.30 -3.95
CA GLU A 572 -21.46 5.38 -5.08
C GLU A 572 -20.07 4.80 -5.33
N LEU A 573 -19.07 5.68 -5.46
CA LEU A 573 -17.69 5.26 -5.68
C LEU A 573 -17.04 4.83 -4.35
N CYS A 574 -17.41 3.64 -3.87
CA CYS A 574 -16.76 3.04 -2.69
C CYS A 574 -16.83 1.52 -2.71
N LEU A 575 -15.95 0.92 -1.91
CA LEU A 575 -16.06 -0.44 -1.37
C LEU A 575 -16.78 -0.35 -0.03
N ALA A 576 -17.99 -0.88 0.05
CA ALA A 576 -18.74 -0.94 1.29
C ALA A 576 -18.60 -2.33 1.95
N THR A 577 -18.38 -2.36 3.26
CA THR A 577 -18.24 -3.58 4.04
C THR A 577 -18.85 -3.41 5.43
N VAL A 578 -19.19 -4.50 6.10
CA VAL A 578 -19.62 -4.45 7.50
C VAL A 578 -18.43 -4.22 8.41
N THR A 579 -17.34 -4.94 8.21
CA THR A 579 -16.14 -4.89 9.05
C THR A 579 -14.85 -4.98 8.22
N THR A 580 -13.71 -4.68 8.85
CA THR A 580 -12.36 -4.86 8.30
C THR A 580 -11.50 -5.68 9.26
N HIS A 581 -10.24 -5.93 8.91
CA HIS A 581 -9.27 -6.63 9.76
C HIS A 581 -8.85 -5.83 11.01
N ASP A 582 -9.05 -4.51 11.04
CA ASP A 582 -8.78 -3.63 12.20
C ASP A 582 -9.95 -3.51 13.17
N LEU A 583 -11.07 -4.12 12.82
CA LEU A 583 -12.27 -4.16 13.63
C LEU A 583 -12.58 -5.60 14.04
N PRO A 584 -13.32 -5.80 15.12
CA PRO A 584 -13.80 -7.12 15.47
C PRO A 584 -14.60 -7.73 14.30
N PRO A 585 -14.48 -9.05 14.02
CA PRO A 585 -15.40 -9.72 13.13
C PRO A 585 -16.86 -9.45 13.54
N THR A 586 -17.78 -9.38 12.57
CA THR A 586 -19.17 -8.97 12.83
C THR A 586 -19.83 -9.81 13.92
N ALA A 587 -19.60 -11.12 13.93
CA ALA A 587 -20.13 -12.01 14.97
C ALA A 587 -19.57 -11.69 16.36
N GLY A 588 -18.29 -11.38 16.47
CA GLY A 588 -17.63 -10.99 17.72
C GLY A 588 -18.10 -9.61 18.24
N TYR A 589 -18.27 -8.65 17.31
CA TYR A 589 -18.84 -7.35 17.63
C TYR A 589 -20.26 -7.47 18.20
N LEU A 590 -21.13 -8.21 17.52
CA LEU A 590 -22.52 -8.44 17.94
C LEU A 590 -22.64 -9.14 19.31
N GLN A 591 -21.62 -9.88 19.72
CA GLN A 591 -21.55 -10.55 21.03
C GLN A 591 -20.81 -9.71 22.10
N GLY A 592 -20.23 -8.56 21.75
CA GLY A 592 -19.48 -7.71 22.66
C GLY A 592 -18.13 -8.27 23.11
N VAL A 593 -17.59 -9.28 22.43
CA VAL A 593 -16.32 -9.97 22.75
C VAL A 593 -15.15 -8.98 22.79
N HIS A 594 -15.15 -7.99 21.91
CA HIS A 594 -14.12 -6.96 21.82
C HIS A 594 -14.02 -6.07 23.06
N ILE A 595 -15.12 -5.86 23.80
CA ILE A 595 -15.12 -5.07 25.03
C ILE A 595 -14.38 -5.82 26.15
N ASP A 596 -14.65 -7.10 26.30
CA ASP A 596 -13.96 -7.95 27.29
C ASP A 596 -12.46 -8.07 26.95
N LEU A 597 -12.12 -8.19 25.67
CA LEU A 597 -10.74 -8.19 25.21
C LEU A 597 -10.04 -6.87 25.55
N ARG A 598 -10.61 -5.73 25.17
CA ARG A 598 -10.03 -4.40 25.47
C ARG A 598 -9.90 -4.17 26.97
N HIS A 599 -10.84 -4.65 27.77
CA HIS A 599 -10.75 -4.61 29.23
C HIS A 599 -9.56 -5.41 29.76
N SER A 600 -9.38 -6.65 29.28
CA SER A 600 -8.26 -7.52 29.69
C SER A 600 -6.90 -6.96 29.34
N LEU A 601 -6.82 -6.15 28.28
CA LEU A 601 -5.63 -5.47 27.79
C LEU A 601 -5.43 -4.06 28.40
N GLY A 602 -6.34 -3.61 29.27
CA GLY A 602 -6.24 -2.29 29.88
C GLY A 602 -6.50 -1.11 28.93
N LEU A 603 -7.20 -1.34 27.83
CA LEU A 603 -7.43 -0.35 26.77
C LEU A 603 -8.75 0.44 26.93
N LEU A 604 -9.52 0.19 27.98
CA LEU A 604 -10.76 0.93 28.23
C LEU A 604 -10.48 2.25 28.94
N ASN A 605 -11.15 3.31 28.49
CA ASN A 605 -11.09 4.64 29.09
C ASN A 605 -12.25 4.91 30.10
N ARG A 606 -13.24 4.02 30.10
CA ARG A 606 -14.41 4.05 31.00
C ARG A 606 -14.51 2.75 31.80
N PRO A 607 -15.23 2.72 32.92
CA PRO A 607 -15.52 1.48 33.64
C PRO A 607 -16.17 0.43 32.71
N LEU A 608 -15.82 -0.83 32.91
CA LEU A 608 -16.27 -1.94 32.06
C LEU A 608 -17.80 -1.99 31.88
N GLU A 609 -18.54 -1.82 32.94
CA GLU A 609 -20.02 -1.88 32.92
C GLU A 609 -20.64 -0.70 32.15
N GLU A 610 -20.03 0.46 32.20
CA GLU A 610 -20.45 1.62 31.39
C GLU A 610 -20.16 1.43 29.91
N GLU A 611 -18.98 0.87 29.59
CA GLU A 611 -18.59 0.57 28.21
C GLU A 611 -19.49 -0.53 27.62
N LYS A 612 -19.77 -1.61 28.37
CA LYS A 612 -20.69 -2.66 27.94
C LYS A 612 -22.11 -2.12 27.70
N ALA A 613 -22.63 -1.28 28.61
CA ALA A 613 -23.95 -0.72 28.44
C ALA A 613 -24.06 0.22 27.23
N ALA A 614 -23.02 1.01 26.98
CA ALA A 614 -22.98 1.90 25.81
C ALA A 614 -22.92 1.11 24.49
N ASP A 615 -22.06 0.09 24.43
CA ASP A 615 -21.90 -0.79 23.27
C ASP A 615 -23.18 -1.61 22.99
N GLU A 616 -23.83 -2.16 24.05
CA GLU A 616 -25.09 -2.88 23.92
C GLU A 616 -26.21 -1.98 23.38
N ALA A 617 -26.28 -0.73 23.87
CA ALA A 617 -27.27 0.24 23.39
C ALA A 617 -27.05 0.58 21.90
N ASP A 618 -25.80 0.78 21.48
CA ASP A 618 -25.45 1.06 20.09
C ASP A 618 -25.80 -0.12 19.16
N ARG A 619 -25.43 -1.33 19.55
CA ARG A 619 -25.76 -2.57 18.81
C ARG A 619 -27.26 -2.77 18.71
N GLU A 620 -28.01 -2.59 19.83
CA GLU A 620 -29.46 -2.77 19.82
C GLU A 620 -30.15 -1.72 18.94
N GLN A 621 -29.64 -0.49 18.89
CA GLN A 621 -30.15 0.52 17.97
C GLN A 621 -30.03 0.09 16.49
N VAL A 622 -28.88 -0.45 16.11
CA VAL A 622 -28.63 -1.01 14.76
C VAL A 622 -29.59 -2.17 14.47
N LEU A 623 -29.71 -3.13 15.39
CA LEU A 623 -30.59 -4.30 15.22
C LEU A 623 -32.07 -3.90 15.18
N ALA A 624 -32.48 -2.91 15.99
CA ALA A 624 -33.84 -2.37 15.96
C ALA A 624 -34.16 -1.71 14.61
N ASP A 625 -33.18 -1.02 14.00
CA ASP A 625 -33.36 -0.44 12.66
C ASP A 625 -33.56 -1.52 11.60
N LEU A 626 -32.75 -2.58 11.62
CA LEU A 626 -32.92 -3.73 10.71
C LEU A 626 -34.29 -4.41 10.91
N ARG A 627 -34.81 -4.51 12.15
CA ARG A 627 -36.17 -5.05 12.41
C ARG A 627 -37.24 -4.11 11.83
N ARG A 628 -37.12 -2.80 12.06
CA ARG A 628 -38.07 -1.81 11.49
C ARG A 628 -38.14 -1.88 9.96
N ARG A 629 -37.02 -2.19 9.30
CA ARG A 629 -36.91 -2.36 7.84
C ARG A 629 -37.37 -3.73 7.37
N GLY A 630 -37.72 -4.66 8.28
CA GLY A 630 -38.15 -6.02 7.94
C GLY A 630 -36.98 -6.94 7.48
N LEU A 631 -35.76 -6.55 7.73
CA LEU A 631 -34.56 -7.31 7.37
C LEU A 631 -34.15 -8.33 8.44
N LEU A 632 -34.59 -8.12 9.67
CA LEU A 632 -34.28 -8.97 10.81
C LEU A 632 -35.58 -9.29 11.59
N ARG A 633 -35.81 -10.57 11.93
CA ARG A 633 -36.92 -10.98 12.79
C ARG A 633 -36.58 -10.83 14.27
N GLU A 634 -37.60 -10.73 15.12
CA GLU A 634 -37.43 -10.78 16.56
C GLU A 634 -36.81 -12.12 16.99
N GLY A 635 -35.88 -12.06 17.94
CA GLY A 635 -35.19 -13.24 18.48
C GLY A 635 -34.26 -13.95 17.49
N ALA A 636 -33.83 -13.24 16.43
CA ALA A 636 -32.85 -13.76 15.47
C ALA A 636 -31.49 -14.03 16.15
N GLY A 637 -30.86 -15.15 15.84
CA GLY A 637 -29.51 -15.48 16.31
C GLY A 637 -28.42 -14.68 15.59
N VAL A 638 -27.18 -14.73 16.12
CA VAL A 638 -26.03 -13.96 15.60
C VAL A 638 -25.81 -14.19 14.11
N ALA A 639 -25.87 -15.42 13.62
CA ALA A 639 -25.70 -15.72 12.20
C ALA A 639 -26.74 -15.04 11.30
N GLU A 640 -27.99 -14.92 11.76
CA GLU A 640 -29.06 -14.21 11.04
C GLU A 640 -28.86 -12.68 11.12
N GLN A 641 -28.31 -12.18 12.23
CA GLN A 641 -27.96 -10.77 12.40
C GLN A 641 -26.82 -10.37 11.44
N VAL A 642 -25.75 -11.20 11.34
CA VAL A 642 -24.65 -10.99 10.36
C VAL A 642 -25.22 -10.96 8.94
N GLU A 643 -26.07 -11.90 8.57
CA GLU A 643 -26.71 -11.95 7.25
C GLU A 643 -27.56 -10.70 6.99
N ALA A 644 -28.33 -10.24 7.98
CA ALA A 644 -29.17 -9.04 7.86
C ALA A 644 -28.35 -7.76 7.62
N LEU A 645 -27.20 -7.60 8.27
CA LEU A 645 -26.26 -6.48 8.07
C LEU A 645 -25.73 -6.47 6.64
N HIS A 646 -25.27 -7.61 6.14
CA HIS A 646 -24.78 -7.70 4.75
C HIS A 646 -25.90 -7.49 3.74
N ARG A 647 -27.11 -8.00 4.02
CA ARG A 647 -28.29 -7.72 3.20
C ARG A 647 -28.64 -6.23 3.18
N PHE A 648 -28.52 -5.56 4.31
CA PHE A 648 -28.70 -4.10 4.36
C PHE A 648 -27.72 -3.39 3.44
N LEU A 649 -26.43 -3.76 3.49
CA LEU A 649 -25.40 -3.19 2.60
C LEU A 649 -25.66 -3.46 1.12
N SER A 650 -26.26 -4.61 0.76
CA SER A 650 -26.55 -4.94 -0.65
C SER A 650 -27.56 -3.98 -1.30
N PHE A 651 -28.30 -3.22 -0.51
CA PHE A 651 -29.18 -2.16 -1.00
C PHE A 651 -28.47 -0.80 -1.19
N SER A 652 -27.21 -0.70 -0.80
CA SER A 652 -26.43 0.53 -0.96
C SER A 652 -26.13 0.82 -2.43
N ARG A 653 -25.71 2.06 -2.70
CA ARG A 653 -25.26 2.50 -4.03
C ARG A 653 -23.79 2.16 -4.29
N ALA A 654 -23.08 1.60 -3.32
CA ALA A 654 -21.66 1.27 -3.41
C ALA A 654 -21.36 0.39 -4.64
N LYS A 655 -20.33 0.73 -5.40
CA LYS A 655 -19.92 -0.05 -6.58
C LYS A 655 -19.35 -1.41 -6.22
N LEU A 656 -18.73 -1.54 -5.05
CA LEU A 656 -18.18 -2.81 -4.56
C LEU A 656 -18.68 -3.12 -3.16
N LEU A 657 -18.97 -4.38 -2.91
CA LEU A 657 -19.30 -4.92 -1.59
C LEU A 657 -18.22 -5.92 -1.15
N GLY A 658 -17.71 -5.74 0.06
CA GLY A 658 -16.74 -6.66 0.68
C GLY A 658 -17.40 -7.53 1.76
N VAL A 659 -17.17 -8.84 1.71
CA VAL A 659 -17.58 -9.79 2.73
C VAL A 659 -16.32 -10.39 3.36
N SER A 660 -16.11 -10.19 4.65
CA SER A 660 -14.97 -10.78 5.35
C SER A 660 -15.08 -12.31 5.41
N VAL A 661 -13.99 -13.02 5.19
CA VAL A 661 -13.92 -14.46 5.37
C VAL A 661 -14.24 -14.85 6.83
N SER A 662 -13.90 -13.99 7.80
CA SER A 662 -14.28 -14.17 9.21
C SER A 662 -15.80 -14.17 9.40
N ASP A 663 -16.54 -13.34 8.66
CA ASP A 663 -18.00 -13.32 8.71
C ASP A 663 -18.62 -14.57 8.05
N LEU A 664 -18.00 -15.06 6.94
CA LEU A 664 -18.38 -16.34 6.33
C LEU A 664 -18.20 -17.51 7.29
N ALA A 665 -17.12 -17.48 8.06
CA ALA A 665 -16.80 -18.49 9.08
C ALA A 665 -17.51 -18.26 10.41
N GLN A 666 -18.14 -17.12 10.63
CA GLN A 666 -18.71 -16.69 11.92
C GLN A 666 -17.66 -16.65 13.05
N ASP A 667 -16.41 -16.35 12.71
CA ASP A 667 -15.34 -16.15 13.69
C ASP A 667 -15.65 -14.93 14.57
N THR A 668 -15.33 -15.05 15.85
CA THR A 668 -15.53 -13.97 16.84
C THR A 668 -14.20 -13.33 17.28
N ARG A 669 -13.08 -13.91 16.86
CA ARG A 669 -11.76 -13.51 17.34
C ARG A 669 -11.20 -12.35 16.52
N VAL A 670 -10.67 -11.38 17.23
CA VAL A 670 -10.03 -10.21 16.62
C VAL A 670 -8.71 -10.64 15.97
N ILE A 671 -8.45 -10.17 14.76
CA ILE A 671 -7.22 -10.47 14.02
C ILE A 671 -6.11 -9.51 14.43
N ASN A 672 -6.47 -8.23 14.54
CA ASN A 672 -5.60 -7.15 14.98
C ASN A 672 -6.32 -6.31 16.03
N GLN A 673 -5.65 -6.06 17.17
CA GLN A 673 -6.11 -5.17 18.22
C GLN A 673 -5.26 -3.92 18.22
N PRO A 674 -5.70 -2.82 17.58
CA PRO A 674 -4.96 -1.56 17.56
C PRO A 674 -4.58 -1.08 18.97
N GLY A 675 -3.35 -0.58 19.12
CA GLY A 675 -2.82 -0.12 20.39
C GLY A 675 -2.17 -1.21 21.25
N THR A 676 -1.97 -2.40 20.70
CA THR A 676 -1.19 -3.49 21.31
C THR A 676 -0.07 -3.95 20.38
N ASP A 677 0.96 -4.54 20.98
CA ASP A 677 2.09 -5.17 20.28
C ASP A 677 2.17 -6.64 20.70
N GLU A 678 3.00 -6.99 21.68
CA GLU A 678 3.15 -8.36 22.18
C GLU A 678 2.02 -8.80 23.14
N GLU A 679 1.25 -7.85 23.67
CA GLU A 679 0.16 -8.11 24.63
C GLU A 679 -1.00 -8.90 24.01
N TYR A 680 -1.16 -8.83 22.69
CA TYR A 680 -2.14 -9.59 21.92
C TYR A 680 -1.43 -10.25 20.71
N PRO A 681 -1.82 -11.48 20.32
CA PRO A 681 -1.20 -12.18 19.19
C PRO A 681 -1.67 -11.62 17.84
N ASN A 682 -1.45 -10.31 17.63
CA ASN A 682 -1.79 -9.62 16.41
C ASN A 682 -1.27 -10.37 15.18
N TRP A 683 -2.09 -10.51 14.15
CA TRP A 683 -1.75 -11.12 12.87
C TRP A 683 -1.36 -12.61 12.95
N ARG A 684 -1.52 -13.25 14.11
CA ARG A 684 -1.15 -14.64 14.37
C ARG A 684 -2.36 -15.56 14.59
N VAL A 685 -3.56 -15.03 14.49
CA VAL A 685 -4.80 -15.79 14.74
C VAL A 685 -5.25 -16.45 13.43
N PRO A 686 -5.34 -17.81 13.35
CA PRO A 686 -5.88 -18.48 12.18
C PRO A 686 -7.40 -18.31 12.12
N LEU A 687 -7.99 -18.48 10.93
CA LEU A 687 -9.46 -18.50 10.75
C LEU A 687 -10.10 -19.58 11.60
N ALA A 688 -11.18 -19.26 12.30
CA ALA A 688 -11.94 -20.21 13.09
C ALA A 688 -13.45 -20.14 12.84
N GLY A 689 -14.14 -21.14 13.33
CA GLY A 689 -15.60 -21.16 13.38
C GLY A 689 -16.16 -20.48 14.63
N PRO A 690 -17.50 -20.51 14.81
CA PRO A 690 -18.18 -19.80 15.91
C PRO A 690 -17.80 -20.30 17.32
N GLU A 691 -17.23 -21.50 17.41
CA GLU A 691 -16.72 -22.07 18.66
C GLU A 691 -15.24 -21.75 18.94
N GLY A 692 -14.60 -20.92 18.09
CA GLY A 692 -13.20 -20.55 18.21
C GLY A 692 -12.20 -21.63 17.77
N ARG A 693 -12.65 -22.73 17.17
CA ARG A 693 -11.76 -23.78 16.63
C ARG A 693 -11.28 -23.39 15.23
N PRO A 694 -10.00 -23.63 14.89
CA PRO A 694 -9.51 -23.46 13.54
C PRO A 694 -10.38 -24.20 12.51
N VAL A 695 -10.64 -23.56 11.38
CA VAL A 695 -11.48 -24.09 10.29
C VAL A 695 -10.63 -24.21 9.03
N MET A 696 -10.70 -25.39 8.39
CA MET A 696 -10.09 -25.62 7.08
C MET A 696 -11.01 -25.12 5.97
N LEU A 697 -10.42 -24.68 4.85
CA LEU A 697 -11.17 -24.17 3.70
C LEU A 697 -12.19 -25.20 3.18
N GLU A 698 -11.82 -26.49 3.13
CA GLU A 698 -12.72 -27.56 2.68
C GLU A 698 -13.95 -27.70 3.58
N GLU A 699 -13.83 -27.36 4.86
CA GLU A 699 -14.96 -27.35 5.79
C GLU A 699 -15.85 -26.13 5.54
N LEU A 700 -15.23 -24.94 5.49
CA LEU A 700 -15.92 -23.66 5.21
C LEU A 700 -16.76 -23.76 3.93
N PHE A 701 -16.18 -24.33 2.86
CA PHE A 701 -16.86 -24.48 1.56
C PHE A 701 -18.14 -25.33 1.62
N THR A 702 -18.26 -26.18 2.63
CA THR A 702 -19.47 -26.99 2.82
C THR A 702 -20.55 -26.33 3.67
N TRP A 703 -20.21 -25.26 4.39
CA TRP A 703 -21.12 -24.62 5.33
C TRP A 703 -22.28 -23.91 4.62
N ARG A 704 -23.51 -24.27 5.02
CA ARG A 704 -24.73 -23.66 4.48
C ARG A 704 -24.83 -22.17 4.86
N SER A 705 -24.33 -21.77 6.04
CA SER A 705 -24.29 -20.40 6.51
C SER A 705 -23.40 -19.53 5.62
N ALA A 706 -22.19 -19.98 5.31
CA ALA A 706 -21.26 -19.27 4.44
C ALA A 706 -21.85 -19.05 3.04
N ARG A 707 -22.42 -20.13 2.44
CA ARG A 707 -23.07 -20.03 1.12
C ARG A 707 -24.30 -19.12 1.13
N ARG A 708 -25.07 -19.12 2.23
CA ARG A 708 -26.25 -18.26 2.37
C ARG A 708 -25.84 -16.79 2.47
N LEU A 709 -24.82 -16.48 3.30
CA LEU A 709 -24.28 -15.12 3.41
C LEU A 709 -23.76 -14.61 2.06
N ALA A 710 -22.95 -15.40 1.34
CA ALA A 710 -22.45 -15.06 0.02
C ALA A 710 -23.58 -14.76 -0.98
N ARG A 711 -24.64 -15.59 -0.99
CA ARG A 711 -25.82 -15.36 -1.85
C ARG A 711 -26.61 -14.12 -1.46
N THR A 712 -26.59 -13.72 -0.19
CA THR A 712 -27.32 -12.55 0.29
C THR A 712 -26.79 -11.25 -0.35
N VAL A 713 -25.51 -11.19 -0.67
CA VAL A 713 -24.88 -10.02 -1.33
C VAL A 713 -24.83 -10.16 -2.85
N SER A 714 -25.02 -11.36 -3.39
CA SER A 714 -25.06 -11.61 -4.84
C SER A 714 -26.43 -11.19 -5.42
N ARG A 715 -26.42 -10.35 -6.47
CA ARG A 715 -27.65 -9.94 -7.17
C ARG A 715 -28.19 -10.98 -8.15
N GLU A 716 -27.48 -12.06 -8.37
CA GLU A 716 -27.89 -13.16 -9.26
C GLU A 716 -28.73 -14.24 -8.56
N ALA A 717 -29.12 -14.06 -7.30
CA ALA A 717 -29.88 -15.01 -6.51
C ALA A 717 -31.41 -14.80 -6.61
#